data_348c55cfe048abdb4932bf3d8c42ae6f
#
_entry.id   348c55cfe048abdb4932bf3d8c42ae6f
#
_cell.length_a   1.000
_cell.length_b   1.000
_cell.length_c   1.000
_cell.angle_alpha   90.00
_cell.angle_beta   90.00
_cell.angle_gamma   90.00
#
_symmetry.space_group_name_H-M   'P 1'
#
loop_
_entity.id
_entity.type
_entity.pdbx_description
1 polymer ?
#
loop_
_entity_poly.entity_id
_entity_poly.type
_entity_poly.pdbx_seq_one_letter_code
_entity_poly.pdbx_strand_id
1 'polypeptide(L)'
;MSEQDKTTMSAEEVLQKFDKESDKRNLTGMWDKLISFICIAFAFFQLYTATFGVLDAHLQRAIHLAFGFSLIYLLYPGRKNWSRSVMHPLDVIFAVLSVASALYIVIFYDELVLRAGMNTEFDFSIAFIGTLLLFEAARRVVGWPMLTVALFFMFYAFAGPYMPGILAHRGVGVQEMFDHLFFTTEGIFGTPLGVSSTFIYLFILFGSYLEATGLGKLFIDLANAVAGWAAGGPAKVAVLSSGLMGTVSGSSVANVAGTGAFTIPMMKKLGYRPAFAGAVEAAASTGGQLMPPVMGAAAFLMAEFVGVPYIEVVKAAVIPALLYYIGVWIGVHYEAKKFGLKGTPRDQLPKFGKLFMEKGHLILPLAIIVYLLVSGYTPMRAALWAIGLTLICSCLRKSTRISFGDVVKGLIEGSKGVLGVLIACATAGVIIGVVTKTGVGLKLATALLDLAGGHLLPAMFFTMITSLILGMGVPTTANYVITSTIAAPALVQMDVPVLAAHMFAFYFGIVADVTPPVALAAYAGAGISGADPMKTGFAAAKLAIAAFIVSYIFVLAPELLMIDATPFTITFACATAIIGMWGVSVAMIGFCQSKLSFLQRLLFFVGGLNMIIPGAVTDAIGVAILAVAFFWQRMNKNKGPIENHGEDL
;
A
#
# COMPACT_ATOMS: atom_id res chain seq x y z
N MET A 1 -11.88 -35.24 5.90
CA MET A 1 -11.55 -33.84 6.16
C MET A 1 -10.96 -33.75 7.54
N SER A 2 -9.66 -33.46 7.65
CA SER A 2 -8.99 -33.33 8.96
C SER A 2 -9.48 -32.08 9.67
N GLU A 3 -9.37 -31.98 10.98
CA GLU A 3 -9.73 -30.78 11.76
C GLU A 3 -9.02 -29.51 11.26
N GLN A 4 -7.88 -29.64 10.57
CA GLN A 4 -7.15 -28.55 9.93
C GLN A 4 -7.86 -27.92 8.72
N ASP A 5 -8.76 -28.65 8.04
CA ASP A 5 -9.55 -28.11 6.91
C ASP A 5 -10.69 -27.17 7.36
N LYS A 6 -11.08 -27.22 8.65
CA LYS A 6 -12.15 -26.36 9.19
C LYS A 6 -11.71 -24.93 9.52
N THR A 7 -10.41 -24.64 9.49
CA THR A 7 -9.85 -23.32 9.86
C THR A 7 -9.35 -22.49 8.68
N THR A 8 -9.29 -23.07 7.48
CA THR A 8 -8.86 -22.34 6.27
C THR A 8 -10.02 -21.52 5.69
N MET A 9 -9.77 -20.23 5.43
CA MET A 9 -10.73 -19.31 4.80
C MET A 9 -10.51 -19.29 3.31
N SER A 10 -11.61 -19.10 2.55
CA SER A 10 -11.53 -18.77 1.13
C SER A 10 -10.99 -17.35 0.93
N ALA A 11 -10.54 -17.02 -0.30
CA ALA A 11 -10.08 -15.67 -0.63
C ALA A 11 -11.17 -14.61 -0.37
N GLU A 12 -12.43 -14.92 -0.70
CA GLU A 12 -13.57 -14.04 -0.46
C GLU A 12 -13.85 -13.82 1.04
N GLU A 13 -13.79 -14.88 1.86
CA GLU A 13 -13.93 -14.77 3.31
C GLU A 13 -12.81 -13.97 3.94
N VAL A 14 -11.59 -14.10 3.45
CA VAL A 14 -10.43 -13.32 3.89
C VAL A 14 -10.61 -11.84 3.58
N LEU A 15 -11.02 -11.50 2.36
CA LEU A 15 -11.32 -10.12 1.98
C LEU A 15 -12.43 -9.53 2.86
N GLN A 16 -13.54 -10.22 3.04
CA GLN A 16 -14.65 -9.74 3.89
C GLN A 16 -14.25 -9.53 5.36
N LYS A 17 -13.31 -10.31 5.88
CA LYS A 17 -12.90 -10.25 7.28
C LYS A 17 -11.82 -9.22 7.56
N PHE A 18 -10.83 -9.11 6.68
CA PHE A 18 -9.62 -8.31 6.91
C PHE A 18 -9.53 -7.06 6.04
N ASP A 19 -10.31 -7.00 4.95
CA ASP A 19 -10.42 -5.83 4.09
C ASP A 19 -11.84 -5.24 4.16
N LYS A 20 -12.01 -4.17 4.91
CA LYS A 20 -13.29 -3.49 5.04
C LYS A 20 -13.82 -2.91 3.72
N GLU A 21 -12.92 -2.55 2.82
CA GLU A 21 -13.28 -2.04 1.49
C GLU A 21 -13.99 -3.10 0.65
N SER A 22 -13.83 -4.38 0.98
CA SER A 22 -14.49 -5.52 0.34
C SER A 22 -15.82 -5.93 1.00
N ASP A 23 -16.20 -5.36 2.16
CA ASP A 23 -17.44 -5.71 2.88
C ASP A 23 -18.69 -5.04 2.27
N LYS A 24 -18.99 -5.36 1.02
CA LYS A 24 -20.09 -4.78 0.23
C LYS A 24 -21.36 -5.60 0.32
N ARG A 25 -22.51 -4.96 0.06
CA ARG A 25 -23.82 -5.63 -0.11
C ARG A 25 -23.88 -6.40 -1.42
N ASN A 26 -24.63 -7.50 -1.40
CA ASN A 26 -25.00 -8.28 -2.57
C ASN A 26 -26.48 -8.01 -2.89
N LEU A 27 -26.77 -6.86 -3.48
CA LEU A 27 -28.11 -6.46 -3.87
C LEU A 27 -28.47 -7.07 -5.23
N THR A 28 -29.77 -7.34 -5.42
CA THR A 28 -30.32 -7.88 -6.67
C THR A 28 -31.46 -6.99 -7.18
N GLY A 29 -31.85 -7.20 -8.44
CA GLY A 29 -33.00 -6.52 -9.04
C GLY A 29 -32.77 -5.04 -9.37
N MET A 30 -33.67 -4.16 -8.96
CA MET A 30 -33.64 -2.74 -9.30
C MET A 30 -32.43 -2.02 -8.68
N TRP A 31 -32.06 -2.35 -7.46
CA TRP A 31 -30.94 -1.72 -6.77
C TRP A 31 -29.60 -2.05 -7.43
N ASP A 32 -29.40 -3.29 -7.88
CA ASP A 32 -28.19 -3.68 -8.61
C ASP A 32 -28.06 -2.91 -9.93
N LYS A 33 -29.19 -2.78 -10.68
CA LYS A 33 -29.22 -1.99 -11.92
C LYS A 33 -28.92 -0.51 -11.67
N LEU A 34 -29.47 0.08 -10.59
CA LEU A 34 -29.20 1.48 -10.23
C LEU A 34 -27.73 1.69 -9.87
N ILE A 35 -27.15 0.82 -9.04
CA ILE A 35 -25.74 0.87 -8.66
C ILE A 35 -24.85 0.72 -9.90
N SER A 36 -25.15 -0.24 -10.76
CA SER A 36 -24.42 -0.45 -12.01
C SER A 36 -24.48 0.79 -12.91
N PHE A 37 -25.65 1.42 -13.03
CA PHE A 37 -25.81 2.67 -13.79
C PHE A 37 -24.96 3.81 -13.20
N ILE A 38 -24.98 4.00 -11.87
CA ILE A 38 -24.16 5.03 -11.20
C ILE A 38 -22.66 4.74 -11.40
N CYS A 39 -22.21 3.48 -11.30
CA CYS A 39 -20.82 3.08 -11.55
C CYS A 39 -20.41 3.40 -12.99
N ILE A 40 -21.25 3.11 -13.97
CA ILE A 40 -20.98 3.39 -15.38
C ILE A 40 -20.94 4.90 -15.62
N ALA A 41 -21.90 5.67 -15.07
CA ALA A 41 -21.91 7.13 -15.16
C ALA A 41 -20.65 7.75 -14.54
N PHE A 42 -20.23 7.23 -13.40
CA PHE A 42 -18.99 7.64 -12.74
C PHE A 42 -17.75 7.37 -13.62
N ALA A 43 -17.68 6.18 -14.21
CA ALA A 43 -16.60 5.83 -15.13
C ALA A 43 -16.58 6.73 -16.37
N PHE A 44 -17.73 7.01 -16.96
CA PHE A 44 -17.82 7.93 -18.08
C PHE A 44 -17.43 9.36 -17.73
N PHE A 45 -17.84 9.88 -16.56
CA PHE A 45 -17.41 11.20 -16.08
C PHE A 45 -15.88 11.26 -15.99
N GLN A 46 -15.24 10.26 -15.38
CA GLN A 46 -13.80 10.23 -15.20
C GLN A 46 -13.04 10.09 -16.52
N LEU A 47 -13.51 9.24 -17.42
CA LEU A 47 -12.91 9.07 -18.75
C LEU A 47 -13.09 10.34 -19.60
N TYR A 48 -14.25 11.01 -19.50
CA TYR A 48 -14.52 12.26 -20.19
C TYR A 48 -13.57 13.38 -19.74
N THR A 49 -13.46 13.62 -18.42
CA THR A 49 -12.58 14.67 -17.88
C THR A 49 -11.11 14.37 -18.11
N ALA A 50 -10.72 13.09 -18.11
CA ALA A 50 -9.35 12.69 -18.44
C ALA A 50 -9.00 12.89 -19.92
N THR A 51 -9.99 12.80 -20.83
CA THR A 51 -9.79 12.92 -22.29
C THR A 51 -9.86 14.36 -22.76
N PHE A 52 -10.88 15.11 -22.30
CA PHE A 52 -11.20 16.45 -22.81
C PHE A 52 -10.71 17.58 -21.91
N GLY A 53 -10.26 17.28 -20.71
CA GLY A 53 -9.75 18.23 -19.73
C GLY A 53 -10.54 18.21 -18.43
N VAL A 54 -9.82 18.36 -17.32
CA VAL A 54 -10.40 18.40 -15.97
C VAL A 54 -11.18 19.70 -15.76
N LEU A 55 -12.23 19.64 -14.96
CA LEU A 55 -12.97 20.82 -14.48
C LEU A 55 -12.12 21.59 -13.46
N ASP A 56 -12.62 22.76 -13.04
CA ASP A 56 -12.05 23.46 -11.89
C ASP A 56 -11.91 22.51 -10.69
N ALA A 57 -10.83 22.67 -9.94
CA ALA A 57 -10.43 21.73 -8.91
C ALA A 57 -11.55 21.40 -7.92
N HIS A 58 -12.31 22.40 -7.49
CA HIS A 58 -13.39 22.22 -6.52
C HIS A 58 -14.57 21.48 -7.15
N LEU A 59 -14.94 21.82 -8.39
CA LEU A 59 -16.02 21.16 -9.15
C LEU A 59 -15.70 19.69 -9.42
N GLN A 60 -14.49 19.41 -9.93
CA GLN A 60 -14.03 18.05 -10.22
C GLN A 60 -14.12 17.15 -8.98
N ARG A 61 -13.64 17.67 -7.85
CA ARG A 61 -13.58 16.94 -6.57
C ARG A 61 -14.97 16.77 -5.96
N ALA A 62 -15.84 17.78 -6.07
CA ALA A 62 -17.21 17.70 -5.55
C ALA A 62 -18.06 16.66 -6.31
N ILE A 63 -17.99 16.64 -7.66
CA ILE A 63 -18.69 15.64 -8.46
C ILE A 63 -18.14 14.25 -8.18
N HIS A 64 -16.81 14.09 -8.09
CA HIS A 64 -16.17 12.82 -7.75
C HIS A 64 -16.64 12.29 -6.39
N LEU A 65 -16.69 13.15 -5.37
CA LEU A 65 -17.17 12.81 -4.04
C LEU A 65 -18.68 12.49 -4.05
N ALA A 66 -19.49 13.19 -4.84
CA ALA A 66 -20.92 12.91 -4.96
C ALA A 66 -21.19 11.50 -5.50
N PHE A 67 -20.47 11.06 -6.55
CA PHE A 67 -20.52 9.67 -7.01
C PHE A 67 -20.06 8.70 -5.93
N GLY A 68 -18.95 9.01 -5.24
CA GLY A 68 -18.45 8.19 -4.15
C GLY A 68 -19.47 8.03 -3.01
N PHE A 69 -20.07 9.12 -2.54
CA PHE A 69 -21.09 9.10 -1.50
C PHE A 69 -22.31 8.26 -1.90
N SER A 70 -22.82 8.45 -3.11
CA SER A 70 -23.96 7.68 -3.60
C SER A 70 -23.67 6.17 -3.54
N LEU A 71 -22.53 5.74 -4.07
CA LEU A 71 -22.15 4.34 -4.11
C LEU A 71 -21.82 3.77 -2.73
N ILE A 72 -21.16 4.54 -1.86
CA ILE A 72 -20.80 4.07 -0.53
C ILE A 72 -22.04 3.79 0.31
N TYR A 73 -23.00 4.70 0.36
CA TYR A 73 -24.20 4.49 1.15
C TYR A 73 -25.11 3.39 0.58
N LEU A 74 -25.10 3.17 -0.72
CA LEU A 74 -25.84 2.08 -1.34
C LEU A 74 -25.14 0.72 -1.15
N LEU A 75 -23.81 0.67 -1.20
CA LEU A 75 -23.04 -0.58 -1.15
C LEU A 75 -22.67 -1.03 0.25
N TYR A 76 -22.37 -0.12 1.19
CA TYR A 76 -21.86 -0.47 2.51
C TYR A 76 -22.94 -0.33 3.59
N PRO A 77 -23.30 -1.40 4.32
CA PRO A 77 -24.33 -1.35 5.35
C PRO A 77 -23.89 -0.51 6.54
N GLY A 78 -24.82 0.26 7.13
CA GLY A 78 -24.53 1.10 8.29
C GLY A 78 -24.24 0.32 9.58
N ARG A 79 -24.77 -0.91 9.71
CA ARG A 79 -24.53 -1.82 10.85
C ARG A 79 -24.24 -3.23 10.35
N LYS A 80 -23.36 -3.95 11.06
CA LYS A 80 -23.02 -5.35 10.76
C LYS A 80 -24.22 -6.31 10.73
N ASN A 81 -25.23 -6.02 11.53
CA ASN A 81 -26.43 -6.86 11.66
C ASN A 81 -27.49 -6.55 10.59
N TRP A 82 -27.29 -5.56 9.74
CA TRP A 82 -28.23 -5.26 8.67
C TRP A 82 -28.06 -6.27 7.52
N SER A 83 -29.21 -6.63 6.92
CA SER A 83 -29.20 -7.54 5.76
C SER A 83 -28.32 -6.99 4.64
N ARG A 84 -27.53 -7.88 4.04
CA ARG A 84 -26.71 -7.54 2.88
C ARG A 84 -27.48 -7.63 1.55
N SER A 85 -28.68 -8.23 1.55
CA SER A 85 -29.54 -8.39 0.37
C SER A 85 -30.66 -7.36 0.28
N VAL A 86 -30.89 -6.55 1.34
CA VAL A 86 -31.99 -5.58 1.37
C VAL A 86 -31.44 -4.18 1.63
N MET A 87 -31.96 -3.19 0.88
CA MET A 87 -31.62 -1.77 1.06
C MET A 87 -32.36 -1.21 2.29
N HIS A 88 -31.62 -0.57 3.18
CA HIS A 88 -32.20 0.08 4.35
C HIS A 88 -32.60 1.53 4.03
N PRO A 89 -33.79 2.02 4.41
CA PRO A 89 -34.24 3.38 4.07
C PRO A 89 -33.31 4.50 4.56
N LEU A 90 -32.70 4.35 5.72
CA LEU A 90 -31.73 5.32 6.26
C LEU A 90 -30.49 5.48 5.34
N ASP A 91 -30.06 4.41 4.67
CA ASP A 91 -28.92 4.49 3.78
C ASP A 91 -29.26 5.26 2.50
N VAL A 92 -30.50 5.16 2.04
CA VAL A 92 -30.99 5.98 0.92
C VAL A 92 -31.06 7.45 1.32
N ILE A 93 -31.54 7.76 2.53
CA ILE A 93 -31.57 9.14 3.06
C ILE A 93 -30.16 9.69 3.16
N PHE A 94 -29.22 8.94 3.71
CA PHE A 94 -27.81 9.35 3.80
C PHE A 94 -27.18 9.53 2.43
N ALA A 95 -27.48 8.66 1.46
CA ALA A 95 -27.02 8.82 0.08
C ALA A 95 -27.52 10.13 -0.52
N VAL A 96 -28.83 10.43 -0.38
CA VAL A 96 -29.40 11.66 -0.94
C VAL A 96 -28.81 12.91 -0.27
N LEU A 97 -28.73 12.93 1.07
CA LEU A 97 -28.19 14.08 1.80
C LEU A 97 -26.72 14.33 1.52
N SER A 98 -25.90 13.27 1.42
CA SER A 98 -24.47 13.40 1.14
C SER A 98 -24.21 13.85 -0.31
N VAL A 99 -24.95 13.31 -1.27
CA VAL A 99 -24.91 13.78 -2.66
C VAL A 99 -25.36 15.24 -2.77
N ALA A 100 -26.45 15.61 -2.09
CA ALA A 100 -26.94 16.98 -2.07
C ALA A 100 -25.91 17.96 -1.48
N SER A 101 -25.21 17.58 -0.40
CA SER A 101 -24.17 18.41 0.22
C SER A 101 -22.97 18.63 -0.72
N ALA A 102 -22.54 17.60 -1.45
CA ALA A 102 -21.44 17.72 -2.41
C ALA A 102 -21.86 18.51 -3.66
N LEU A 103 -23.07 18.24 -4.20
CA LEU A 103 -23.61 18.96 -5.36
C LEU A 103 -23.97 20.42 -5.04
N TYR A 104 -24.17 20.77 -3.78
CA TYR A 104 -24.33 22.17 -3.38
C TYR A 104 -23.18 23.05 -3.87
N ILE A 105 -21.95 22.57 -3.73
CA ILE A 105 -20.77 23.26 -4.23
C ILE A 105 -20.84 23.43 -5.75
N VAL A 106 -21.35 22.42 -6.47
CA VAL A 106 -21.42 22.45 -7.95
C VAL A 106 -22.49 23.44 -8.43
N ILE A 107 -23.65 23.43 -7.77
CA ILE A 107 -24.82 24.25 -8.15
C ILE A 107 -24.59 25.72 -7.84
N PHE A 108 -24.00 26.02 -6.68
CA PHE A 108 -23.77 27.38 -6.20
C PHE A 108 -22.30 27.84 -6.35
N TYR A 109 -21.55 27.24 -7.28
CA TYR A 109 -20.11 27.45 -7.42
C TYR A 109 -19.73 28.92 -7.56
N ASP A 110 -20.36 29.64 -8.52
CA ASP A 110 -20.06 31.05 -8.79
C ASP A 110 -20.39 31.94 -7.60
N GLU A 111 -21.50 31.66 -6.90
CA GLU A 111 -21.88 32.42 -5.71
C GLU A 111 -20.90 32.17 -4.55
N LEU A 112 -20.49 30.93 -4.33
CA LEU A 112 -19.53 30.56 -3.27
C LEU A 112 -18.15 31.18 -3.53
N VAL A 113 -17.71 31.27 -4.80
CA VAL A 113 -16.45 31.91 -5.17
C VAL A 113 -16.53 33.43 -4.93
N LEU A 114 -17.63 34.09 -5.31
CA LEU A 114 -17.82 35.53 -5.12
C LEU A 114 -17.87 35.94 -3.64
N ARG A 115 -18.35 35.08 -2.76
CA ARG A 115 -18.47 35.32 -1.32
C ARG A 115 -17.49 34.49 -0.47
N ALA A 116 -16.35 34.09 -1.04
CA ALA A 116 -15.35 33.31 -0.34
C ALA A 116 -14.96 33.95 1.02
N GLY A 117 -15.05 33.16 2.10
CA GLY A 117 -14.81 33.63 3.46
C GLY A 117 -15.99 34.37 4.13
N MET A 118 -17.11 34.58 3.42
CA MET A 118 -18.35 35.16 3.95
C MET A 118 -19.51 34.18 3.82
N ASN A 119 -19.34 33.00 4.44
CA ASN A 119 -20.32 31.91 4.40
C ASN A 119 -21.55 32.24 5.24
N THR A 120 -22.71 31.84 4.75
CA THR A 120 -24.00 32.01 5.43
C THR A 120 -24.23 30.88 6.44
N GLU A 121 -25.24 31.06 7.32
CA GLU A 121 -25.69 30.00 8.25
C GLU A 121 -26.16 28.72 7.50
N PHE A 122 -26.67 28.89 6.28
CA PHE A 122 -27.06 27.76 5.44
C PHE A 122 -25.84 27.02 4.90
N ASP A 123 -24.81 27.74 4.46
CA ASP A 123 -23.53 27.17 4.03
C ASP A 123 -22.91 26.35 5.18
N PHE A 124 -22.87 26.93 6.38
CA PHE A 124 -22.38 26.21 7.56
C PHE A 124 -23.17 24.92 7.83
N SER A 125 -24.50 24.97 7.72
CA SER A 125 -25.33 23.79 7.89
C SER A 125 -25.02 22.68 6.88
N ILE A 126 -24.78 23.04 5.62
CA ILE A 126 -24.35 22.10 4.56
C ILE A 126 -22.97 21.52 4.86
N ALA A 127 -22.00 22.36 5.24
CA ALA A 127 -20.64 21.94 5.59
C ALA A 127 -20.63 20.99 6.79
N PHE A 128 -21.42 21.30 7.82
CA PHE A 128 -21.54 20.48 9.01
C PHE A 128 -22.13 19.11 8.68
N ILE A 129 -23.28 19.06 8.01
CA ILE A 129 -23.95 17.83 7.62
C ILE A 129 -23.07 17.01 6.68
N GLY A 130 -22.47 17.64 5.65
CA GLY A 130 -21.59 16.97 4.70
C GLY A 130 -20.36 16.35 5.37
N THR A 131 -19.76 17.04 6.34
CA THR A 131 -18.62 16.51 7.11
C THR A 131 -19.03 15.33 8.02
N LEU A 132 -20.18 15.40 8.67
CA LEU A 132 -20.69 14.26 9.47
C LEU A 132 -21.00 13.04 8.62
N LEU A 133 -21.57 13.26 7.43
CA LEU A 133 -21.79 12.18 6.46
C LEU A 133 -20.47 11.62 5.92
N LEU A 134 -19.45 12.45 5.72
CA LEU A 134 -18.11 11.96 5.39
C LEU A 134 -17.56 11.04 6.49
N PHE A 135 -17.68 11.41 7.75
CA PHE A 135 -17.23 10.57 8.87
C PHE A 135 -17.97 9.25 8.95
N GLU A 136 -19.29 9.27 8.71
CA GLU A 136 -20.08 8.03 8.67
C GLU A 136 -19.69 7.16 7.47
N ALA A 137 -19.44 7.74 6.29
CA ALA A 137 -18.94 7.02 5.12
C ALA A 137 -17.55 6.41 5.39
N ALA A 138 -16.63 7.18 5.99
CA ALA A 138 -15.31 6.70 6.40
C ALA A 138 -15.38 5.53 7.39
N ARG A 139 -16.28 5.61 8.38
CA ARG A 139 -16.53 4.53 9.35
C ARG A 139 -16.95 3.23 8.65
N ARG A 140 -17.79 3.33 7.61
CA ARG A 140 -18.29 2.16 6.87
C ARG A 140 -17.24 1.49 6.01
N VAL A 141 -16.44 2.27 5.31
CA VAL A 141 -15.51 1.78 4.27
C VAL A 141 -14.11 1.53 4.83
N VAL A 142 -13.54 2.53 5.50
CA VAL A 142 -12.16 2.49 6.02
C VAL A 142 -12.14 1.94 7.45
N GLY A 143 -13.12 2.35 8.26
CA GLY A 143 -13.30 1.87 9.61
C GLY A 143 -12.87 2.86 10.69
N TRP A 144 -12.89 2.37 11.93
CA TRP A 144 -12.64 3.17 13.12
C TRP A 144 -11.23 3.77 13.23
N PRO A 145 -10.14 3.10 12.84
CA PRO A 145 -8.79 3.65 13.04
C PRO A 145 -8.63 5.03 12.41
N MET A 146 -8.94 5.17 11.14
CA MET A 146 -8.84 6.46 10.45
C MET A 146 -9.82 7.50 10.98
N LEU A 147 -11.04 7.10 11.24
CA LEU A 147 -12.05 8.00 11.83
C LEU A 147 -11.59 8.53 13.18
N THR A 148 -11.01 7.68 14.04
CA THR A 148 -10.49 8.09 15.34
C THR A 148 -9.39 9.14 15.21
N VAL A 149 -8.49 8.97 14.27
CA VAL A 149 -7.43 9.95 13.98
C VAL A 149 -8.05 11.27 13.52
N ALA A 150 -9.00 11.24 12.57
CA ALA A 150 -9.68 12.45 12.09
C ALA A 150 -10.43 13.18 13.23
N LEU A 151 -11.17 12.45 14.06
CA LEU A 151 -11.87 13.00 15.23
C LEU A 151 -10.90 13.56 16.28
N PHE A 152 -9.76 12.91 16.50
CA PHE A 152 -8.71 13.42 17.39
C PHE A 152 -8.17 14.77 16.89
N PHE A 153 -7.87 14.90 15.60
CA PHE A 153 -7.43 16.17 15.03
C PHE A 153 -8.52 17.25 15.09
N MET A 154 -9.79 16.89 14.84
CA MET A 154 -10.91 17.81 15.00
C MET A 154 -11.03 18.29 16.47
N PHE A 155 -10.95 17.36 17.43
CA PHE A 155 -10.93 17.71 18.84
C PHE A 155 -9.75 18.65 19.18
N TYR A 156 -8.55 18.34 18.67
CA TYR A 156 -7.38 19.18 18.85
C TYR A 156 -7.60 20.61 18.33
N ALA A 157 -8.23 20.78 17.16
CA ALA A 157 -8.52 22.09 16.60
C ALA A 157 -9.36 22.97 17.55
N PHE A 158 -10.33 22.39 18.23
CA PHE A 158 -11.18 23.12 19.17
C PHE A 158 -10.56 23.28 20.56
N ALA A 159 -9.81 22.28 21.01
CA ALA A 159 -9.21 22.24 22.34
C ALA A 159 -7.88 22.99 22.45
N GLY A 160 -7.43 23.70 21.41
CA GLY A 160 -6.13 24.37 21.34
C GLY A 160 -5.69 25.15 22.56
N PRO A 161 -6.56 26.03 23.17
CA PRO A 161 -6.20 26.79 24.36
C PRO A 161 -5.94 25.93 25.62
N TYR A 162 -6.45 24.72 25.65
CA TYR A 162 -6.32 23.78 26.76
C TYR A 162 -5.18 22.78 26.59
N MET A 163 -4.48 22.82 25.42
CA MET A 163 -3.38 21.90 25.13
C MET A 163 -2.11 22.31 25.90
N PRO A 164 -1.32 21.31 26.37
CA PRO A 164 -0.11 21.58 27.13
C PRO A 164 1.07 21.99 26.25
N GLY A 165 1.90 22.91 26.75
CA GLY A 165 3.21 23.25 26.20
C GLY A 165 3.21 23.61 24.72
N ILE A 166 4.03 22.94 23.94
CA ILE A 166 4.23 23.19 22.50
C ILE A 166 2.95 22.93 21.66
N LEU A 167 2.05 22.10 22.15
CA LEU A 167 0.78 21.80 21.46
C LEU A 167 -0.28 22.88 21.61
N ALA A 168 -0.08 23.85 22.53
CA ALA A 168 -1.03 24.95 22.73
C ALA A 168 -1.17 25.82 21.47
N HIS A 169 -2.40 26.20 21.14
CA HIS A 169 -2.72 27.16 20.08
C HIS A 169 -4.02 27.91 20.42
N ARG A 170 -4.32 28.96 19.67
CA ARG A 170 -5.47 29.84 19.96
C ARG A 170 -6.84 29.17 19.92
N GLY A 171 -6.94 27.94 19.41
CA GLY A 171 -8.20 27.30 19.08
C GLY A 171 -8.77 27.81 17.75
N VAL A 172 -9.70 27.06 17.17
CA VAL A 172 -10.42 27.42 15.95
C VAL A 172 -11.91 27.40 16.24
N GLY A 173 -12.66 28.38 15.77
CA GLY A 173 -14.12 28.41 15.93
C GLY A 173 -14.78 27.26 15.17
N VAL A 174 -15.93 26.76 15.70
CA VAL A 174 -16.63 25.63 15.08
C VAL A 174 -17.02 25.95 13.63
N GLN A 175 -17.68 27.10 13.41
CA GLN A 175 -18.09 27.52 12.08
C GLN A 175 -16.86 27.70 11.17
N GLU A 176 -15.82 28.39 11.64
CA GLU A 176 -14.57 28.63 10.91
C GLU A 176 -13.92 27.30 10.46
N MET A 177 -13.94 26.28 11.32
CA MET A 177 -13.35 24.99 10.97
C MET A 177 -14.15 24.24 9.90
N PHE A 178 -15.49 24.15 10.06
CA PHE A 178 -16.30 23.44 9.05
C PHE A 178 -16.32 24.17 7.71
N ASP A 179 -16.33 25.50 7.71
CA ASP A 179 -16.23 26.30 6.51
C ASP A 179 -14.88 26.08 5.82
N HIS A 180 -13.77 26.07 6.57
CA HIS A 180 -12.45 25.76 6.06
C HIS A 180 -12.37 24.35 5.46
N LEU A 181 -12.92 23.34 6.14
CA LEU A 181 -12.88 21.97 5.67
C LEU A 181 -13.71 21.72 4.41
N PHE A 182 -14.84 22.42 4.25
CA PHE A 182 -15.82 22.09 3.22
C PHE A 182 -15.79 23.03 2.02
N PHE A 183 -15.49 24.32 2.23
CA PHE A 183 -15.52 25.31 1.15
C PHE A 183 -14.15 25.76 0.66
N THR A 184 -13.07 25.13 1.16
CA THR A 184 -11.72 25.39 0.64
C THR A 184 -11.09 24.13 0.03
N THR A 185 -10.04 24.34 -0.74
CA THR A 185 -9.22 23.23 -1.27
C THR A 185 -8.13 22.76 -0.31
N GLU A 186 -8.18 23.17 0.95
CA GLU A 186 -7.23 22.76 2.01
C GLU A 186 -7.85 21.74 2.97
N GLY A 187 -9.13 21.42 2.83
CA GLY A 187 -9.88 20.45 3.63
C GLY A 187 -10.27 19.18 2.86
N ILE A 188 -11.56 18.82 2.96
CA ILE A 188 -12.15 17.63 2.33
C ILE A 188 -11.87 17.59 0.83
N PHE A 189 -12.04 18.73 0.17
CA PHE A 189 -11.79 18.91 -1.26
C PHE A 189 -10.33 19.28 -1.56
N GLY A 190 -9.40 18.86 -0.71
CA GLY A 190 -7.96 19.11 -0.81
C GLY A 190 -7.25 18.26 -1.85
N THR A 191 -5.91 18.38 -1.85
CA THR A 191 -5.02 17.66 -2.78
C THR A 191 -5.27 16.14 -2.81
N PRO A 192 -5.48 15.42 -1.68
CA PRO A 192 -5.68 13.97 -1.75
C PRO A 192 -6.92 13.58 -2.58
N LEU A 193 -8.04 14.28 -2.40
CA LEU A 193 -9.23 14.04 -3.19
C LEU A 193 -9.03 14.45 -4.67
N GLY A 194 -8.22 15.48 -4.91
CA GLY A 194 -7.80 15.88 -6.26
C GLY A 194 -7.10 14.76 -7.01
N VAL A 195 -6.10 14.15 -6.38
CA VAL A 195 -5.36 13.01 -6.94
C VAL A 195 -6.29 11.80 -7.17
N SER A 196 -7.21 11.54 -6.23
CA SER A 196 -8.23 10.49 -6.38
C SER A 196 -9.12 10.74 -7.60
N SER A 197 -9.54 11.99 -7.83
CA SER A 197 -10.44 12.38 -8.91
C SER A 197 -9.77 12.49 -10.28
N THR A 198 -8.47 12.31 -10.37
CA THR A 198 -7.71 12.42 -11.62
C THR A 198 -6.94 11.15 -11.95
N PHE A 199 -5.91 10.83 -11.16
CA PHE A 199 -4.99 9.74 -11.49
C PHE A 199 -5.44 8.40 -10.94
N ILE A 200 -5.76 8.34 -9.65
CA ILE A 200 -6.00 7.08 -8.94
C ILE A 200 -7.17 6.32 -9.54
N TYR A 201 -8.27 7.03 -9.86
CA TYR A 201 -9.43 6.41 -10.50
C TYR A 201 -9.04 5.65 -11.77
N LEU A 202 -8.27 6.30 -12.65
CA LEU A 202 -7.89 5.71 -13.93
C LEU A 202 -6.95 4.51 -13.77
N PHE A 203 -6.03 4.56 -12.80
CA PHE A 203 -5.14 3.43 -12.52
C PHE A 203 -5.88 2.25 -11.89
N ILE A 204 -6.87 2.49 -11.03
CA ILE A 204 -7.73 1.42 -10.50
C ILE A 204 -8.59 0.81 -11.62
N LEU A 205 -9.15 1.64 -12.50
CA LEU A 205 -9.87 1.17 -13.68
C LEU A 205 -8.97 0.36 -14.62
N PHE A 206 -7.74 0.81 -14.85
CA PHE A 206 -6.73 0.06 -15.60
C PHE A 206 -6.44 -1.30 -14.95
N GLY A 207 -6.25 -1.33 -13.63
CA GLY A 207 -6.05 -2.56 -12.86
C GLY A 207 -7.19 -3.54 -13.02
N SER A 208 -8.46 -3.08 -12.96
CA SER A 208 -9.63 -3.94 -13.14
C SER A 208 -9.70 -4.59 -14.53
N TYR A 209 -9.30 -3.86 -15.58
CA TYR A 209 -9.21 -4.43 -16.94
C TYR A 209 -8.06 -5.41 -17.07
N LEU A 210 -6.89 -5.13 -16.49
CA LEU A 210 -5.77 -6.06 -16.50
C LEU A 210 -6.12 -7.39 -15.81
N GLU A 211 -6.80 -7.31 -14.67
CA GLU A 211 -7.26 -8.49 -13.94
C GLU A 211 -8.23 -9.32 -14.79
N ALA A 212 -9.18 -8.67 -15.47
CA ALA A 212 -10.14 -9.33 -16.38
C ALA A 212 -9.45 -10.08 -17.55
N THR A 213 -8.26 -9.64 -17.99
CA THR A 213 -7.46 -10.34 -19.03
C THR A 213 -6.77 -11.60 -18.54
N GLY A 214 -6.73 -11.84 -17.23
CA GLY A 214 -6.03 -12.95 -16.59
C GLY A 214 -4.52 -12.74 -16.42
N LEU A 215 -4.06 -11.48 -16.36
CA LEU A 215 -2.66 -11.11 -16.13
C LEU A 215 -2.11 -11.71 -14.82
N GLY A 216 -2.90 -11.74 -13.74
CA GLY A 216 -2.49 -12.32 -12.46
C GLY A 216 -2.06 -13.78 -12.59
N LYS A 217 -2.83 -14.60 -13.33
CA LYS A 217 -2.46 -15.98 -13.61
C LYS A 217 -1.17 -16.08 -14.43
N LEU A 218 -0.97 -15.20 -15.41
CA LEU A 218 0.27 -15.14 -16.18
C LEU A 218 1.47 -14.87 -15.27
N PHE A 219 1.36 -13.94 -14.32
CA PHE A 219 2.45 -13.63 -13.38
C PHE A 219 2.81 -14.83 -12.49
N ILE A 220 1.82 -15.57 -11.99
CA ILE A 220 2.06 -16.79 -11.20
C ILE A 220 2.73 -17.86 -12.08
N ASP A 221 2.26 -18.07 -13.31
CA ASP A 221 2.81 -19.05 -14.25
C ASP A 221 4.26 -18.70 -14.65
N LEU A 222 4.55 -17.41 -14.92
CA LEU A 222 5.91 -16.92 -15.22
C LEU A 222 6.84 -17.07 -14.02
N ALA A 223 6.40 -16.68 -12.83
CA ALA A 223 7.17 -16.85 -11.60
C ALA A 223 7.50 -18.33 -11.34
N ASN A 224 6.54 -19.20 -11.61
CA ASN A 224 6.71 -20.65 -11.47
C ASN A 224 7.73 -21.21 -12.48
N ALA A 225 7.69 -20.74 -13.74
CA ALA A 225 8.65 -21.13 -14.77
C ALA A 225 10.09 -20.70 -14.42
N VAL A 226 10.25 -19.54 -13.78
CA VAL A 226 11.58 -18.98 -13.46
C VAL A 226 12.16 -19.55 -12.16
N ALA A 227 11.36 -19.63 -11.10
CA ALA A 227 11.85 -19.89 -9.75
C ALA A 227 11.36 -21.22 -9.13
N GLY A 228 10.35 -21.87 -9.71
CA GLY A 228 9.71 -23.03 -9.14
C GLY A 228 10.62 -24.23 -8.90
N TRP A 229 11.67 -24.41 -9.71
CA TRP A 229 12.65 -25.50 -9.62
C TRP A 229 13.68 -25.35 -8.51
N ALA A 230 13.89 -24.14 -8.01
CA ALA A 230 14.95 -23.85 -7.05
C ALA A 230 14.60 -24.37 -5.65
N ALA A 231 15.59 -24.54 -4.78
CA ALA A 231 15.34 -24.82 -3.36
C ALA A 231 14.40 -23.77 -2.77
N GLY A 232 13.31 -24.21 -2.16
CA GLY A 232 12.26 -23.32 -1.71
C GLY A 232 11.41 -22.71 -2.84
N GLY A 233 11.36 -23.35 -4.01
CA GLY A 233 10.70 -22.86 -5.21
C GLY A 233 9.33 -22.24 -5.00
N PRO A 234 8.35 -22.89 -4.38
CA PRO A 234 7.02 -22.34 -4.16
C PRO A 234 6.98 -21.02 -3.40
N ALA A 235 7.82 -20.86 -2.37
CA ALA A 235 7.89 -19.61 -1.63
C ALA A 235 8.58 -18.49 -2.46
N LYS A 236 9.55 -18.84 -3.30
CA LYS A 236 10.16 -17.91 -4.26
C LYS A 236 9.18 -17.50 -5.36
N VAL A 237 8.33 -18.44 -5.80
CA VAL A 237 7.22 -18.14 -6.72
C VAL A 237 6.24 -17.17 -6.09
N ALA A 238 5.87 -17.36 -4.82
CA ALA A 238 5.04 -16.41 -4.09
C ALA A 238 5.68 -15.01 -4.07
N VAL A 239 6.97 -14.91 -3.73
CA VAL A 239 7.70 -13.63 -3.70
C VAL A 239 7.66 -12.91 -5.06
N LEU A 240 7.95 -13.63 -6.16
CA LEU A 240 7.95 -13.03 -7.49
C LEU A 240 6.53 -12.70 -7.99
N SER A 241 5.58 -13.63 -7.84
CA SER A 241 4.22 -13.41 -8.34
C SER A 241 3.51 -12.29 -7.61
N SER A 242 3.64 -12.22 -6.27
CA SER A 242 3.06 -11.14 -5.46
C SER A 242 3.76 -9.80 -5.73
N GLY A 243 5.07 -9.82 -5.98
CA GLY A 243 5.79 -8.63 -6.43
C GLY A 243 5.28 -8.09 -7.77
N LEU A 244 5.11 -8.96 -8.75
CA LEU A 244 4.56 -8.58 -10.05
C LEU A 244 3.09 -8.16 -9.96
N MET A 245 2.26 -8.87 -9.19
CA MET A 245 0.86 -8.51 -9.00
C MET A 245 0.71 -7.19 -8.23
N GLY A 246 1.58 -6.95 -7.26
CA GLY A 246 1.63 -5.71 -6.48
C GLY A 246 1.88 -4.47 -7.33
N THR A 247 2.60 -4.60 -8.47
CA THR A 247 2.76 -3.48 -9.41
C THR A 247 1.44 -2.93 -9.94
N VAL A 248 0.34 -3.66 -9.78
CA VAL A 248 -0.99 -3.32 -10.32
C VAL A 248 -2.02 -3.15 -9.19
N SER A 249 -2.01 -4.02 -8.17
CA SER A 249 -3.10 -4.08 -7.17
C SER A 249 -3.07 -2.96 -6.12
N GLY A 250 -1.88 -2.50 -5.73
CA GLY A 250 -1.71 -1.42 -4.74
C GLY A 250 -2.24 -1.70 -3.32
N SER A 251 -2.78 -2.89 -3.03
CA SER A 251 -3.28 -3.31 -1.72
C SER A 251 -2.62 -4.61 -1.29
N SER A 252 -2.02 -4.62 -0.08
CA SER A 252 -1.38 -5.81 0.50
C SER A 252 -2.39 -6.93 0.74
N VAL A 253 -3.54 -6.63 1.33
CA VAL A 253 -4.58 -7.63 1.68
C VAL A 253 -5.22 -8.21 0.42
N ALA A 254 -5.56 -7.37 -0.57
CA ALA A 254 -6.11 -7.82 -1.84
C ALA A 254 -5.09 -8.70 -2.60
N ASN A 255 -3.80 -8.36 -2.57
CA ASN A 255 -2.75 -9.16 -3.18
C ASN A 255 -2.60 -10.52 -2.48
N VAL A 256 -2.59 -10.55 -1.14
CA VAL A 256 -2.60 -11.82 -0.36
C VAL A 256 -3.81 -12.70 -0.73
N ALA A 257 -4.99 -12.12 -0.87
CA ALA A 257 -6.18 -12.88 -1.26
C ALA A 257 -6.07 -13.44 -2.69
N GLY A 258 -5.59 -12.63 -3.63
CA GLY A 258 -5.47 -13.00 -5.04
C GLY A 258 -4.39 -14.05 -5.31
N THR A 259 -3.14 -13.76 -4.93
CA THR A 259 -2.00 -14.66 -5.17
C THR A 259 -1.89 -15.77 -4.12
N GLY A 260 -2.17 -15.46 -2.86
CA GLY A 260 -2.05 -16.39 -1.73
C GLY A 260 -3.03 -17.55 -1.79
N ALA A 261 -4.19 -17.37 -2.42
CA ALA A 261 -5.12 -18.48 -2.67
C ALA A 261 -4.47 -19.63 -3.46
N PHE A 262 -3.46 -19.34 -4.28
CA PHE A 262 -2.71 -20.32 -5.07
C PHE A 262 -1.38 -20.68 -4.44
N THR A 263 -0.60 -19.70 -3.99
CA THR A 263 0.77 -19.88 -3.52
C THR A 263 0.85 -20.50 -2.13
N ILE A 264 -0.03 -20.14 -1.20
CA ILE A 264 -0.06 -20.71 0.17
C ILE A 264 -0.34 -22.21 0.14
N PRO A 265 -1.39 -22.73 -0.55
CA PRO A 265 -1.59 -24.17 -0.67
C PRO A 265 -0.42 -24.89 -1.35
N MET A 266 0.22 -24.26 -2.35
CA MET A 266 1.40 -24.82 -3.02
C MET A 266 2.59 -24.95 -2.06
N MET A 267 2.85 -23.93 -1.23
CA MET A 267 3.89 -23.99 -0.20
C MET A 267 3.60 -25.06 0.84
N LYS A 268 2.36 -25.15 1.34
CA LYS A 268 1.94 -26.18 2.32
C LYS A 268 2.13 -27.60 1.79
N LYS A 269 1.79 -27.86 0.52
CA LYS A 269 1.97 -29.17 -0.12
C LYS A 269 3.43 -29.62 -0.18
N LEU A 270 4.38 -28.70 -0.23
CA LEU A 270 5.81 -28.99 -0.26
C LEU A 270 6.48 -28.90 1.11
N GLY A 271 5.69 -28.88 2.19
CA GLY A 271 6.18 -29.04 3.56
C GLY A 271 6.50 -27.74 4.30
N TYR A 272 6.09 -26.58 3.77
CA TYR A 272 6.20 -25.35 4.55
C TYR A 272 5.19 -25.32 5.69
N ARG A 273 5.62 -24.82 6.84
CA ARG A 273 4.71 -24.58 7.98
C ARG A 273 3.64 -23.57 7.59
N PRO A 274 2.36 -23.78 7.97
CA PRO A 274 1.25 -22.89 7.60
C PRO A 274 1.50 -21.43 7.95
N ALA A 275 1.99 -21.12 9.15
CA ALA A 275 2.31 -19.76 9.59
C ALA A 275 3.38 -19.10 8.72
N PHE A 276 4.42 -19.85 8.32
CA PHE A 276 5.47 -19.33 7.45
C PHE A 276 4.97 -19.12 6.01
N ALA A 277 4.14 -20.04 5.48
CA ALA A 277 3.55 -19.88 4.15
C ALA A 277 2.67 -18.60 4.07
N GLY A 278 1.82 -18.36 5.08
CA GLY A 278 1.07 -17.12 5.20
C GLY A 278 1.95 -15.88 5.34
N ALA A 279 3.06 -15.99 6.09
CA ALA A 279 4.01 -14.90 6.31
C ALA A 279 4.79 -14.52 5.05
N VAL A 280 5.22 -15.50 4.24
CA VAL A 280 5.89 -15.24 2.95
C VAL A 280 4.98 -14.45 2.02
N GLU A 281 3.73 -14.90 1.90
CA GLU A 281 2.75 -14.23 1.04
C GLU A 281 2.45 -12.81 1.53
N ALA A 282 2.25 -12.62 2.84
CA ALA A 282 2.01 -11.32 3.43
C ALA A 282 3.18 -10.35 3.20
N ALA A 283 4.41 -10.78 3.47
CA ALA A 283 5.60 -9.97 3.24
C ALA A 283 5.76 -9.62 1.75
N ALA A 284 5.60 -10.58 0.84
CA ALA A 284 5.71 -10.36 -0.59
C ALA A 284 4.63 -9.40 -1.11
N SER A 285 3.38 -9.57 -0.67
CA SER A 285 2.24 -8.71 -1.05
C SER A 285 2.38 -7.29 -0.53
N THR A 286 2.91 -7.11 0.67
CA THR A 286 3.19 -5.79 1.26
C THR A 286 4.26 -5.05 0.44
N GLY A 287 5.34 -5.73 0.04
CA GLY A 287 6.34 -5.17 -0.87
C GLY A 287 5.80 -4.77 -2.23
N GLY A 288 4.71 -5.37 -2.69
CA GLY A 288 4.07 -5.03 -3.96
C GLY A 288 3.62 -3.57 -4.04
N GLN A 289 3.22 -2.98 -2.92
CA GLN A 289 2.85 -1.56 -2.83
C GLN A 289 4.05 -0.61 -3.07
N LEU A 290 5.27 -1.11 -2.96
CA LEU A 290 6.51 -0.38 -3.22
C LEU A 290 7.00 -0.55 -4.65
N MET A 291 6.49 -1.55 -5.39
CA MET A 291 7.01 -1.95 -6.68
C MET A 291 6.44 -1.11 -7.83
N PRO A 292 7.29 -0.38 -8.58
CA PRO A 292 6.87 0.33 -9.79
C PRO A 292 6.29 -0.61 -10.86
N PRO A 293 5.47 -0.11 -11.81
CA PRO A 293 5.22 1.31 -12.11
C PRO A 293 4.03 1.95 -11.39
N VAL A 294 3.05 1.19 -10.84
CA VAL A 294 1.83 1.80 -10.26
C VAL A 294 1.98 2.08 -8.78
N MET A 295 2.60 1.17 -8.01
CA MET A 295 2.98 1.37 -6.59
C MET A 295 1.80 1.62 -5.63
N GLY A 296 0.56 1.46 -6.07
CA GLY A 296 -0.60 1.88 -5.30
C GLY A 296 -0.84 3.40 -5.30
N ALA A 297 -2.01 3.79 -4.77
CA ALA A 297 -2.50 5.17 -4.82
C ALA A 297 -1.62 6.18 -4.04
N ALA A 298 -0.89 5.73 -3.03
CA ALA A 298 -0.05 6.57 -2.19
C ALA A 298 1.12 7.22 -2.95
N ALA A 299 1.67 6.55 -3.97
CA ALA A 299 2.78 7.10 -4.74
C ALA A 299 2.39 8.31 -5.60
N PHE A 300 1.13 8.38 -6.06
CA PHE A 300 0.61 9.56 -6.75
C PHE A 300 0.48 10.75 -5.79
N LEU A 301 0.03 10.49 -4.56
CA LEU A 301 -0.02 11.51 -3.52
C LEU A 301 1.38 11.99 -3.12
N MET A 302 2.35 11.08 -3.11
CA MET A 302 3.75 11.43 -2.84
C MET A 302 4.29 12.40 -3.89
N ALA A 303 4.03 12.17 -5.16
CA ALA A 303 4.44 13.08 -6.23
C ALA A 303 3.89 14.51 -6.02
N GLU A 304 2.61 14.63 -5.66
CA GLU A 304 1.97 15.92 -5.37
C GLU A 304 2.51 16.59 -4.10
N PHE A 305 2.70 15.83 -3.02
CA PHE A 305 3.18 16.39 -1.74
C PHE A 305 4.65 16.82 -1.79
N VAL A 306 5.46 16.08 -2.53
CA VAL A 306 6.88 16.41 -2.74
C VAL A 306 7.04 17.49 -3.83
N GLY A 307 6.04 17.67 -4.70
CA GLY A 307 6.07 18.63 -5.80
C GLY A 307 6.97 18.20 -6.96
N VAL A 308 7.06 16.88 -7.22
CA VAL A 308 7.86 16.32 -8.31
C VAL A 308 6.99 15.55 -9.31
N PRO A 309 7.41 15.43 -10.57
CA PRO A 309 6.75 14.55 -11.52
C PRO A 309 6.69 13.11 -11.00
N TYR A 310 5.57 12.41 -11.25
CA TYR A 310 5.38 11.03 -10.79
C TYR A 310 6.52 10.07 -11.21
N ILE A 311 7.10 10.30 -12.37
CA ILE A 311 8.23 9.48 -12.85
C ILE A 311 9.46 9.55 -11.94
N GLU A 312 9.68 10.67 -11.23
CA GLU A 312 10.80 10.79 -10.29
C GLU A 312 10.55 9.93 -9.05
N VAL A 313 9.30 9.86 -8.57
CA VAL A 313 8.91 8.92 -7.50
C VAL A 313 9.10 7.46 -7.96
N VAL A 314 8.68 7.15 -9.18
CA VAL A 314 8.86 5.80 -9.78
C VAL A 314 10.34 5.43 -9.85
N LYS A 315 11.20 6.32 -10.37
CA LYS A 315 12.66 6.08 -10.43
C LYS A 315 13.25 5.84 -9.04
N ALA A 316 12.93 6.71 -8.09
CA ALA A 316 13.42 6.61 -6.72
C ALA A 316 13.00 5.29 -6.04
N ALA A 317 11.84 4.76 -6.37
CA ALA A 317 11.32 3.53 -5.76
C ALA A 317 11.92 2.24 -6.32
N VAL A 318 12.47 2.23 -7.56
CA VAL A 318 12.93 0.99 -8.22
C VAL A 318 13.97 0.25 -7.39
N ILE A 319 15.05 0.91 -6.99
CA ILE A 319 16.16 0.27 -6.28
C ILE A 319 15.73 -0.20 -4.89
N PRO A 320 15.10 0.65 -4.04
CA PRO A 320 14.60 0.21 -2.74
C PRO A 320 13.60 -0.96 -2.82
N ALA A 321 12.69 -0.96 -3.79
CA ALA A 321 11.75 -2.07 -3.98
C ALA A 321 12.47 -3.37 -4.35
N LEU A 322 13.43 -3.32 -5.29
CA LEU A 322 14.24 -4.50 -5.65
C LEU A 322 15.04 -5.02 -4.45
N LEU A 323 15.66 -4.13 -3.69
CA LEU A 323 16.40 -4.50 -2.47
C LEU A 323 15.46 -5.17 -1.44
N TYR A 324 14.25 -4.66 -1.26
CA TYR A 324 13.26 -5.30 -0.41
C TYR A 324 12.99 -6.74 -0.83
N TYR A 325 12.70 -6.97 -2.11
CA TYR A 325 12.42 -8.32 -2.62
C TYR A 325 13.63 -9.24 -2.56
N ILE A 326 14.84 -8.72 -2.77
CA ILE A 326 16.09 -9.48 -2.57
C ILE A 326 16.20 -9.92 -1.11
N GLY A 327 15.91 -9.06 -0.14
CA GLY A 327 15.93 -9.40 1.29
C GLY A 327 14.92 -10.49 1.65
N VAL A 328 13.66 -10.37 1.19
CA VAL A 328 12.64 -11.41 1.38
C VAL A 328 13.06 -12.72 0.72
N TRP A 329 13.61 -12.66 -0.50
CA TRP A 329 14.13 -13.82 -1.22
C TRP A 329 15.24 -14.55 -0.47
N ILE A 330 16.18 -13.80 0.11
CA ILE A 330 17.26 -14.36 0.95
C ILE A 330 16.66 -15.08 2.16
N GLY A 331 15.73 -14.43 2.87
CA GLY A 331 15.04 -15.03 4.02
C GLY A 331 14.36 -16.35 3.68
N VAL A 332 13.57 -16.37 2.60
CA VAL A 332 12.88 -17.57 2.11
C VAL A 332 13.88 -18.66 1.68
N HIS A 333 14.99 -18.30 1.04
CA HIS A 333 16.01 -19.24 0.60
C HIS A 333 16.68 -19.95 1.77
N TYR A 334 17.05 -19.21 2.82
CA TYR A 334 17.71 -19.81 3.98
C TYR A 334 16.73 -20.61 4.87
N GLU A 335 15.46 -20.20 4.97
CA GLU A 335 14.45 -21.00 5.64
C GLU A 335 14.22 -22.34 4.89
N ALA A 336 14.16 -22.31 3.56
CA ALA A 336 14.06 -23.53 2.76
C ALA A 336 15.26 -24.47 2.95
N LYS A 337 16.48 -23.92 2.99
CA LYS A 337 17.69 -24.71 3.26
C LYS A 337 17.71 -25.29 4.66
N LYS A 338 17.23 -24.52 5.64
CA LYS A 338 17.15 -24.95 7.04
C LYS A 338 16.33 -26.24 7.22
N PHE A 339 15.22 -26.35 6.47
CA PHE A 339 14.32 -27.51 6.52
C PHE A 339 14.46 -28.48 5.34
N GLY A 340 15.46 -28.29 4.48
CA GLY A 340 15.71 -29.18 3.34
C GLY A 340 14.60 -29.18 2.28
N LEU A 341 13.82 -28.09 2.17
CA LEU A 341 12.69 -27.99 1.25
C LEU A 341 13.18 -27.86 -0.21
N LYS A 342 12.70 -28.78 -1.05
CA LYS A 342 13.05 -28.86 -2.47
C LYS A 342 12.11 -27.99 -3.31
N GLY A 343 12.49 -27.72 -4.55
CA GLY A 343 11.63 -27.10 -5.55
C GLY A 343 10.74 -28.13 -6.26
N THR A 344 9.84 -27.61 -7.10
CA THR A 344 9.01 -28.43 -7.99
C THR A 344 9.88 -29.06 -9.10
N PRO A 345 9.70 -30.35 -9.44
CA PRO A 345 10.39 -30.98 -10.56
C PRO A 345 10.23 -30.22 -11.88
N ARG A 346 11.29 -30.13 -12.67
CA ARG A 346 11.32 -29.30 -13.89
C ARG A 346 10.31 -29.74 -14.96
N ASP A 347 9.97 -31.00 -14.99
CA ASP A 347 8.98 -31.61 -15.89
C ASP A 347 7.53 -31.16 -15.61
N GLN A 348 7.26 -30.74 -14.37
CA GLN A 348 5.95 -30.23 -13.92
C GLN A 348 5.84 -28.71 -14.07
N LEU A 349 6.92 -28.04 -14.44
CA LEU A 349 6.95 -26.57 -14.55
C LEU A 349 6.51 -26.10 -15.94
N PRO A 350 5.77 -24.98 -16.00
CA PRO A 350 5.42 -24.38 -17.28
C PRO A 350 6.69 -23.89 -18.00
N LYS A 351 6.71 -24.00 -19.33
CA LYS A 351 7.83 -23.52 -20.17
C LYS A 351 7.70 -22.02 -20.41
N PHE A 352 8.69 -21.24 -19.92
CA PHE A 352 8.71 -19.78 -20.03
C PHE A 352 8.45 -19.28 -21.46
N GLY A 353 9.18 -19.81 -22.46
CA GLY A 353 9.03 -19.37 -23.86
C GLY A 353 7.63 -19.59 -24.42
N LYS A 354 6.98 -20.73 -24.08
CA LYS A 354 5.61 -21.02 -24.51
C LYS A 354 4.61 -20.05 -23.88
N LEU A 355 4.72 -19.81 -22.57
CA LEU A 355 3.86 -18.85 -21.84
C LEU A 355 4.00 -17.44 -22.39
N PHE A 356 5.26 -16.99 -22.62
CA PHE A 356 5.53 -15.66 -23.14
C PHE A 356 4.99 -15.48 -24.56
N MET A 357 5.14 -16.48 -25.41
CA MET A 357 4.56 -16.46 -26.78
C MET A 357 3.03 -16.48 -26.77
N GLU A 358 2.39 -17.17 -25.81
CA GLU A 358 0.94 -17.28 -25.73
C GLU A 358 0.29 -16.05 -25.09
N LYS A 359 0.88 -15.48 -24.03
CA LYS A 359 0.24 -14.45 -23.20
C LYS A 359 1.09 -13.21 -22.96
N GLY A 360 2.33 -13.15 -23.46
CA GLY A 360 3.26 -12.03 -23.21
C GLY A 360 2.74 -10.67 -23.68
N HIS A 361 1.83 -10.64 -24.67
CA HIS A 361 1.18 -9.41 -25.14
C HIS A 361 0.38 -8.69 -24.02
N LEU A 362 -0.03 -9.38 -22.96
CA LEU A 362 -0.69 -8.78 -21.80
C LEU A 362 0.24 -7.89 -20.96
N ILE A 363 1.55 -7.98 -21.15
CA ILE A 363 2.53 -7.12 -20.47
C ILE A 363 2.68 -5.76 -21.18
N LEU A 364 2.31 -5.67 -22.47
CA LEU A 364 2.45 -4.44 -23.26
C LEU A 364 1.76 -3.22 -22.63
N PRO A 365 0.55 -3.28 -22.05
CA PRO A 365 -0.04 -2.13 -21.39
C PRO A 365 0.79 -1.59 -20.22
N LEU A 366 1.46 -2.45 -19.46
CA LEU A 366 2.38 -2.03 -18.40
C LEU A 366 3.64 -1.38 -18.96
N ALA A 367 4.17 -1.92 -20.04
CA ALA A 367 5.35 -1.35 -20.72
C ALA A 367 5.04 0.04 -21.30
N ILE A 368 3.84 0.24 -21.87
CA ILE A 368 3.46 1.54 -22.43
C ILE A 368 3.29 2.61 -21.35
N ILE A 369 2.78 2.26 -20.16
CA ILE A 369 2.74 3.22 -19.04
C ILE A 369 4.13 3.72 -18.72
N VAL A 370 5.10 2.82 -18.54
CA VAL A 370 6.49 3.19 -18.25
C VAL A 370 7.06 4.06 -19.36
N TYR A 371 6.86 3.65 -20.61
CA TYR A 371 7.34 4.40 -21.77
C TYR A 371 6.76 5.82 -21.81
N LEU A 372 5.46 5.98 -21.65
CA LEU A 372 4.81 7.28 -21.69
C LEU A 372 5.23 8.18 -20.52
N LEU A 373 5.37 7.63 -19.32
CA LEU A 373 5.84 8.39 -18.15
C LEU A 373 7.29 8.86 -18.33
N VAL A 374 8.18 8.00 -18.86
CA VAL A 374 9.58 8.36 -19.18
C VAL A 374 9.63 9.41 -20.30
N SER A 375 8.69 9.34 -21.26
CA SER A 375 8.56 10.32 -22.33
C SER A 375 7.94 11.66 -21.90
N GLY A 376 7.65 11.85 -20.60
CA GLY A 376 7.14 13.10 -20.05
C GLY A 376 5.61 13.31 -20.14
N TYR A 377 4.86 12.26 -20.49
CA TYR A 377 3.39 12.32 -20.45
C TYR A 377 2.89 12.31 -19.00
N THR A 378 1.74 12.97 -18.78
CA THR A 378 1.10 12.96 -17.46
C THR A 378 0.60 11.55 -17.11
N PRO A 379 0.55 11.19 -15.80
CA PRO A 379 0.02 9.90 -15.36
C PRO A 379 -1.40 9.64 -15.90
N MET A 380 -2.24 10.66 -15.97
CA MET A 380 -3.60 10.57 -16.50
C MET A 380 -3.63 10.12 -17.97
N ARG A 381 -2.81 10.74 -18.83
CA ARG A 381 -2.69 10.34 -20.23
C ARG A 381 -2.09 8.95 -20.38
N ALA A 382 -1.07 8.62 -19.58
CA ALA A 382 -0.47 7.29 -19.59
C ALA A 382 -1.49 6.21 -19.25
N ALA A 383 -2.31 6.43 -18.21
CA ALA A 383 -3.38 5.50 -17.82
C ALA A 383 -4.46 5.34 -18.91
N LEU A 384 -4.90 6.43 -19.55
CA LEU A 384 -5.87 6.36 -20.65
C LEU A 384 -5.38 5.50 -21.81
N TRP A 385 -4.14 5.72 -22.27
CA TRP A 385 -3.54 4.91 -23.32
C TRP A 385 -3.39 3.45 -22.91
N ALA A 386 -3.01 3.21 -21.66
CA ALA A 386 -2.87 1.85 -21.13
C ALA A 386 -4.22 1.11 -21.05
N ILE A 387 -5.31 1.78 -20.65
CA ILE A 387 -6.66 1.23 -20.68
C ILE A 387 -7.04 0.83 -22.12
N GLY A 388 -6.90 1.77 -23.07
CA GLY A 388 -7.19 1.50 -24.49
C GLY A 388 -6.36 0.34 -25.04
N LEU A 389 -5.06 0.32 -24.75
CA LEU A 389 -4.18 -0.76 -25.20
C LEU A 389 -4.51 -2.10 -24.54
N THR A 390 -4.95 -2.12 -23.27
CA THR A 390 -5.38 -3.36 -22.60
C THR A 390 -6.56 -3.99 -23.33
N LEU A 391 -7.56 -3.18 -23.70
CA LEU A 391 -8.71 -3.64 -24.48
C LEU A 391 -8.29 -4.18 -25.85
N ILE A 392 -7.41 -3.47 -26.56
CA ILE A 392 -6.87 -3.90 -27.86
C ILE A 392 -6.08 -5.20 -27.72
N CYS A 393 -5.14 -5.27 -26.75
CA CYS A 393 -4.31 -6.45 -26.52
C CYS A 393 -5.16 -7.67 -26.14
N SER A 394 -6.22 -7.50 -25.37
CA SER A 394 -7.12 -8.60 -25.03
C SER A 394 -7.75 -9.25 -26.26
N CYS A 395 -8.00 -8.47 -27.34
CA CYS A 395 -8.61 -8.94 -28.57
C CYS A 395 -7.65 -9.71 -29.50
N LEU A 396 -6.33 -9.61 -29.26
CA LEU A 396 -5.32 -10.24 -30.13
C LEU A 396 -5.38 -11.77 -30.14
N ARG A 397 -5.86 -12.37 -29.04
CA ARG A 397 -5.96 -13.82 -28.91
C ARG A 397 -7.29 -14.29 -28.31
N LYS A 398 -7.82 -15.40 -28.80
CA LYS A 398 -9.09 -15.99 -28.30
C LYS A 398 -9.02 -16.34 -26.81
N SER A 399 -7.85 -16.74 -26.29
CA SER A 399 -7.66 -17.14 -24.88
C SER A 399 -7.66 -15.98 -23.89
N THR A 400 -7.43 -14.74 -24.35
CA THR A 400 -7.36 -13.53 -23.52
C THR A 400 -8.45 -12.53 -23.85
N ARG A 401 -9.31 -12.87 -24.82
CA ARG A 401 -10.35 -11.97 -25.31
C ARG A 401 -11.42 -11.76 -24.25
N ILE A 402 -11.61 -10.50 -23.88
CA ILE A 402 -12.71 -10.06 -23.03
C ILE A 402 -13.95 -9.74 -23.88
N SER A 403 -15.12 -10.11 -23.39
CA SER A 403 -16.41 -9.82 -24.03
C SER A 403 -16.84 -8.37 -23.76
N PHE A 404 -17.82 -7.87 -24.51
CA PHE A 404 -18.41 -6.56 -24.22
C PHE A 404 -19.01 -6.50 -22.79
N GLY A 405 -19.58 -7.61 -22.31
CA GLY A 405 -20.05 -7.73 -20.93
C GLY A 405 -18.92 -7.57 -19.90
N ASP A 406 -17.74 -8.12 -20.18
CA ASP A 406 -16.57 -7.96 -19.31
C ASP A 406 -16.03 -6.53 -19.34
N VAL A 407 -16.12 -5.82 -20.47
CA VAL A 407 -15.78 -4.39 -20.53
C VAL A 407 -16.68 -3.57 -19.62
N VAL A 408 -18.01 -3.80 -19.70
CA VAL A 408 -18.96 -3.12 -18.81
C VAL A 408 -18.73 -3.50 -17.34
N LYS A 409 -18.47 -4.79 -17.07
CA LYS A 409 -18.12 -5.26 -15.73
C LYS A 409 -16.85 -4.60 -15.21
N GLY A 410 -15.83 -4.39 -16.04
CA GLY A 410 -14.62 -3.66 -15.71
C GLY A 410 -14.87 -2.22 -15.29
N LEU A 411 -15.78 -1.49 -15.96
CA LEU A 411 -16.20 -0.15 -15.54
C LEU A 411 -16.86 -0.16 -14.15
N ILE A 412 -17.72 -1.15 -13.90
CA ILE A 412 -18.42 -1.29 -12.62
C ILE A 412 -17.44 -1.62 -11.49
N GLU A 413 -16.59 -2.62 -11.68
CA GLU A 413 -15.62 -3.05 -10.66
C GLU A 413 -14.54 -2.00 -10.43
N GLY A 414 -14.06 -1.30 -11.47
CA GLY A 414 -13.16 -0.15 -11.32
C GLY A 414 -13.78 0.98 -10.48
N SER A 415 -15.05 1.33 -10.74
CA SER A 415 -15.78 2.33 -9.96
C SER A 415 -16.00 1.89 -8.51
N LYS A 416 -16.28 0.62 -8.27
CA LYS A 416 -16.38 0.07 -6.91
C LYS A 416 -15.02 0.00 -6.19
N GLY A 417 -13.95 -0.25 -6.94
CA GLY A 417 -12.59 -0.37 -6.40
C GLY A 417 -12.01 0.95 -5.90
N VAL A 418 -12.45 2.09 -6.43
CA VAL A 418 -11.95 3.39 -6.00
C VAL A 418 -12.55 3.89 -4.69
N LEU A 419 -13.70 3.35 -4.25
CA LEU A 419 -14.49 3.91 -3.15
C LEU A 419 -13.72 4.00 -1.82
N GLY A 420 -12.90 2.98 -1.52
CA GLY A 420 -12.04 2.99 -0.34
C GLY A 420 -11.03 4.12 -0.37
N VAL A 421 -10.31 4.24 -1.46
CA VAL A 421 -9.29 5.28 -1.65
C VAL A 421 -9.91 6.67 -1.69
N LEU A 422 -11.05 6.83 -2.37
CA LEU A 422 -11.78 8.09 -2.45
C LEU A 422 -12.14 8.63 -1.07
N ILE A 423 -12.79 7.80 -0.24
CA ILE A 423 -13.24 8.24 1.08
C ILE A 423 -12.07 8.42 2.05
N ALA A 424 -11.02 7.60 1.89
CA ALA A 424 -9.77 7.76 2.63
C ALA A 424 -9.11 9.10 2.31
N CYS A 425 -9.02 9.49 1.04
CA CYS A 425 -8.50 10.78 0.60
C CYS A 425 -9.32 11.96 1.12
N ALA A 426 -10.65 11.87 1.07
CA ALA A 426 -11.53 12.91 1.59
C ALA A 426 -11.39 13.08 3.12
N THR A 427 -11.31 11.97 3.85
CA THR A 427 -11.11 11.99 5.32
C THR A 427 -9.72 12.47 5.70
N ALA A 428 -8.69 12.10 4.93
CA ALA A 428 -7.34 12.59 5.10
C ALA A 428 -7.26 14.11 4.87
N GLY A 429 -8.08 14.63 3.96
CA GLY A 429 -8.26 16.07 3.77
C GLY A 429 -8.70 16.80 5.03
N VAL A 430 -9.56 16.19 5.87
CA VAL A 430 -9.92 16.75 7.18
C VAL A 430 -8.70 16.88 8.09
N ILE A 431 -7.86 15.84 8.15
CA ILE A 431 -6.64 15.83 8.97
C ILE A 431 -5.68 16.93 8.49
N ILE A 432 -5.44 17.00 7.17
CA ILE A 432 -4.58 18.03 6.58
C ILE A 432 -5.14 19.44 6.88
N GLY A 433 -6.44 19.66 6.69
CA GLY A 433 -7.06 20.94 6.96
C GLY A 433 -6.89 21.40 8.41
N VAL A 434 -7.00 20.49 9.36
CA VAL A 434 -6.72 20.78 10.77
C VAL A 434 -5.22 21.06 10.98
N VAL A 435 -4.35 20.24 10.42
CA VAL A 435 -2.88 20.40 10.55
C VAL A 435 -2.43 21.73 9.97
N THR A 436 -2.94 22.11 8.81
CA THR A 436 -2.63 23.39 8.16
C THR A 436 -3.14 24.57 8.98
N LYS A 437 -4.39 24.51 9.43
CA LYS A 437 -5.04 25.60 10.18
C LYS A 437 -4.42 25.83 11.57
N THR A 438 -3.96 24.77 12.23
CA THR A 438 -3.40 24.83 13.61
C THR A 438 -1.88 24.91 13.65
N GLY A 439 -1.20 24.55 12.54
CA GLY A 439 0.26 24.45 12.49
C GLY A 439 0.85 23.29 13.30
N VAL A 440 0.00 22.31 13.71
CA VAL A 440 0.43 21.20 14.58
C VAL A 440 1.48 20.31 13.93
N GLY A 441 1.52 20.19 12.62
CA GLY A 441 2.53 19.38 11.91
C GLY A 441 3.96 19.85 12.21
N LEU A 442 4.21 21.16 12.12
CA LEU A 442 5.52 21.74 12.47
C LEU A 442 5.85 21.60 13.95
N LYS A 443 4.86 21.76 14.82
CA LYS A 443 5.04 21.60 16.27
C LYS A 443 5.43 20.17 16.64
N LEU A 444 4.77 19.17 16.04
CA LEU A 444 5.11 17.76 16.25
C LEU A 444 6.50 17.43 15.69
N ALA A 445 6.84 17.96 14.52
CA ALA A 445 8.18 17.79 13.96
C ALA A 445 9.26 18.36 14.88
N THR A 446 9.08 19.58 15.40
CA THR A 446 10.01 20.19 16.37
C THR A 446 10.09 19.37 17.67
N ALA A 447 8.94 18.89 18.20
CA ALA A 447 8.94 18.04 19.38
C ALA A 447 9.70 16.73 19.18
N LEU A 448 9.58 16.11 17.99
CA LEU A 448 10.36 14.92 17.63
C LEU A 448 11.86 15.21 17.55
N LEU A 449 12.25 16.37 17.03
CA LEU A 449 13.66 16.79 16.96
C LEU A 449 14.25 17.07 18.34
N ASP A 450 13.51 17.74 19.21
CA ASP A 450 13.92 17.99 20.60
C ASP A 450 14.13 16.67 21.34
N LEU A 451 13.20 15.72 21.15
CA LEU A 451 13.30 14.36 21.72
C LEU A 451 14.50 13.59 21.16
N ALA A 452 14.84 13.82 19.89
CA ALA A 452 16.00 13.21 19.22
C ALA A 452 17.34 13.88 19.61
N GLY A 453 17.33 14.97 20.35
CA GLY A 453 18.53 15.71 20.73
C GLY A 453 19.31 16.27 19.53
N GLY A 454 18.65 16.54 18.41
CA GLY A 454 19.27 17.05 17.19
C GLY A 454 20.09 15.99 16.41
N HIS A 455 19.97 14.69 16.72
CA HIS A 455 20.67 13.63 16.02
C HIS A 455 19.76 12.89 15.02
N LEU A 456 20.27 12.64 13.80
CA LEU A 456 19.49 12.05 12.71
C LEU A 456 18.99 10.62 13.04
N LEU A 457 19.83 9.72 13.54
CA LEU A 457 19.43 8.34 13.82
C LEU A 457 18.30 8.22 14.86
N PRO A 458 18.33 8.92 16.01
CA PRO A 458 17.19 8.99 16.92
C PRO A 458 15.93 9.60 16.26
N ALA A 459 16.07 10.65 15.45
CA ALA A 459 14.94 11.25 14.74
C ALA A 459 14.30 10.25 13.78
N MET A 460 15.09 9.51 13.01
CA MET A 460 14.62 8.41 12.17
C MET A 460 13.91 7.33 12.99
N PHE A 461 14.45 6.98 14.16
CA PHE A 461 13.83 5.99 15.03
C PHE A 461 12.45 6.44 15.53
N PHE A 462 12.32 7.67 15.99
CA PHE A 462 11.03 8.20 16.44
C PHE A 462 10.04 8.39 15.27
N THR A 463 10.53 8.82 14.11
CA THR A 463 9.72 8.90 12.88
C THR A 463 9.21 7.52 12.45
N MET A 464 10.06 6.50 12.53
CA MET A 464 9.67 5.10 12.28
C MET A 464 8.56 4.65 13.21
N ILE A 465 8.72 4.82 14.52
CA ILE A 465 7.71 4.43 15.51
C ILE A 465 6.39 5.18 15.28
N THR A 466 6.46 6.48 15.04
CA THR A 466 5.28 7.29 14.73
C THR A 466 4.56 6.79 13.48
N SER A 467 5.30 6.52 12.40
CA SER A 467 4.72 6.01 11.15
C SER A 467 4.12 4.61 11.31
N LEU A 468 4.76 3.72 12.06
CA LEU A 468 4.21 2.40 12.37
C LEU A 468 2.90 2.50 13.16
N ILE A 469 2.85 3.34 14.21
CA ILE A 469 1.66 3.51 15.05
C ILE A 469 0.50 4.12 14.23
N LEU A 470 0.77 5.18 13.48
CA LEU A 470 -0.24 5.85 12.65
C LEU A 470 -0.72 4.99 11.48
N GLY A 471 0.13 4.07 11.02
CA GLY A 471 -0.17 3.12 9.93
C GLY A 471 -1.03 1.93 10.33
N MET A 472 -1.17 1.65 11.62
CA MET A 472 -1.87 0.46 12.10
C MET A 472 -3.36 0.46 11.74
N GLY A 473 -3.78 -0.48 10.91
CA GLY A 473 -5.20 -0.69 10.57
C GLY A 473 -5.81 0.39 9.67
N VAL A 474 -5.00 1.15 8.98
CA VAL A 474 -5.42 2.20 8.05
C VAL A 474 -5.02 1.78 6.63
N PRO A 475 -5.89 1.96 5.61
CA PRO A 475 -5.52 1.70 4.22
C PRO A 475 -4.29 2.49 3.79
N THR A 476 -3.49 1.93 2.89
CA THR A 476 -2.18 2.45 2.46
C THR A 476 -2.20 3.93 2.08
N THR A 477 -3.21 4.35 1.33
CA THR A 477 -3.36 5.74 0.87
C THR A 477 -3.54 6.72 2.04
N ALA A 478 -4.48 6.41 2.94
CA ALA A 478 -4.74 7.21 4.12
C ALA A 478 -3.55 7.21 5.09
N ASN A 479 -2.94 6.04 5.27
CA ASN A 479 -1.74 5.87 6.06
C ASN A 479 -0.62 6.81 5.57
N TYR A 480 -0.33 6.80 4.26
CA TYR A 480 0.68 7.68 3.70
C TYR A 480 0.37 9.17 3.95
N VAL A 481 -0.88 9.60 3.73
CA VAL A 481 -1.26 11.00 3.97
C VAL A 481 -1.00 11.41 5.42
N ILE A 482 -1.41 10.58 6.38
CA ILE A 482 -1.24 10.86 7.80
C ILE A 482 0.25 10.89 8.17
N THR A 483 1.00 9.86 7.78
CA THR A 483 2.42 9.72 8.15
C THR A 483 3.30 10.77 7.48
N SER A 484 3.03 11.11 6.21
CA SER A 484 3.79 12.15 5.50
C SER A 484 3.53 13.54 6.07
N THR A 485 2.30 13.83 6.51
CA THR A 485 1.96 15.15 7.08
C THR A 485 2.54 15.35 8.49
N ILE A 486 2.65 14.27 9.28
CA ILE A 486 3.04 14.34 10.69
C ILE A 486 4.51 13.97 10.91
N ALA A 487 4.99 12.90 10.27
CA ALA A 487 6.29 12.31 10.56
C ALA A 487 7.40 12.76 9.60
N ALA A 488 7.10 12.90 8.29
CA ALA A 488 8.10 13.29 7.31
C ALA A 488 8.73 14.68 7.57
N PRO A 489 7.99 15.73 8.02
CA PRO A 489 8.56 17.03 8.28
C PRO A 489 9.70 17.04 9.31
N ALA A 490 9.72 16.10 10.25
CA ALA A 490 10.81 15.98 11.22
C ALA A 490 12.15 15.64 10.55
N LEU A 491 12.15 14.75 9.58
CA LEU A 491 13.35 14.39 8.81
C LEU A 491 13.77 15.50 7.86
N VAL A 492 12.81 16.18 7.23
CA VAL A 492 13.08 17.32 6.34
C VAL A 492 13.78 18.45 7.09
N GLN A 493 13.40 18.73 8.35
CA GLN A 493 14.06 19.73 9.20
C GLN A 493 15.51 19.32 9.59
N MET A 494 15.90 18.07 9.35
CA MET A 494 17.27 17.57 9.54
C MET A 494 18.04 17.45 8.22
N ASP A 495 17.69 18.25 7.23
CA ASP A 495 18.31 18.29 5.90
C ASP A 495 18.21 16.96 5.11
N VAL A 496 17.30 16.04 5.49
CA VAL A 496 17.00 14.86 4.67
C VAL A 496 16.26 15.32 3.42
N PRO A 497 16.65 14.86 2.22
CA PRO A 497 15.91 15.18 0.99
C PRO A 497 14.41 14.88 1.14
N VAL A 498 13.55 15.80 0.70
CA VAL A 498 12.10 15.69 0.91
C VAL A 498 11.55 14.36 0.41
N LEU A 499 11.96 13.91 -0.78
CA LEU A 499 11.55 12.63 -1.34
C LEU A 499 12.00 11.45 -0.45
N ALA A 500 13.21 11.49 0.11
CA ALA A 500 13.71 10.44 1.01
C ALA A 500 12.92 10.40 2.33
N ALA A 501 12.60 11.56 2.91
CA ALA A 501 11.77 11.65 4.12
C ALA A 501 10.35 11.11 3.90
N HIS A 502 9.72 11.44 2.76
CA HIS A 502 8.40 10.93 2.38
C HIS A 502 8.41 9.42 2.08
N MET A 503 9.44 8.93 1.38
CA MET A 503 9.65 7.49 1.15
C MET A 503 9.85 6.74 2.47
N PHE A 504 10.60 7.30 3.42
CA PHE A 504 10.81 6.72 4.74
C PHE A 504 9.49 6.56 5.52
N ALA A 505 8.70 7.62 5.60
CA ALA A 505 7.38 7.59 6.24
C ALA A 505 6.44 6.58 5.55
N PHE A 506 6.48 6.52 4.23
CA PHE A 506 5.68 5.58 3.43
C PHE A 506 6.06 4.12 3.67
N TYR A 507 7.36 3.78 3.68
CA TYR A 507 7.84 2.43 3.95
C TYR A 507 7.37 1.92 5.31
N PHE A 508 7.52 2.71 6.37
CA PHE A 508 7.09 2.31 7.70
C PHE A 508 5.57 2.29 7.86
N GLY A 509 4.88 3.14 7.15
CA GLY A 509 3.42 3.06 7.03
C GLY A 509 2.97 1.72 6.46
N ILE A 510 3.55 1.27 5.34
CA ILE A 510 3.21 -0.01 4.69
C ILE A 510 3.61 -1.22 5.55
N VAL A 511 4.79 -1.18 6.17
CA VAL A 511 5.28 -2.30 6.99
C VAL A 511 4.39 -2.54 8.22
N ALA A 512 3.59 -1.57 8.64
CA ALA A 512 2.56 -1.77 9.67
C ALA A 512 1.57 -2.89 9.31
N ASP A 513 1.31 -3.14 8.01
CA ASP A 513 0.44 -4.23 7.53
C ASP A 513 0.98 -5.65 7.80
N VAL A 514 2.27 -5.80 8.12
CA VAL A 514 2.90 -7.08 8.48
C VAL A 514 3.44 -7.08 9.90
N THR A 515 3.33 -5.96 10.62
CA THR A 515 3.89 -5.82 11.97
C THR A 515 2.80 -5.96 13.03
N PRO A 516 2.89 -6.95 13.95
CA PRO A 516 1.98 -7.03 15.09
C PRO A 516 1.99 -5.74 15.92
N PRO A 517 0.86 -5.35 16.55
CA PRO A 517 -0.34 -6.18 16.82
C PRO A 517 -1.43 -6.15 15.74
N VAL A 518 -1.38 -5.30 14.73
CA VAL A 518 -2.48 -5.15 13.76
C VAL A 518 -2.28 -6.01 12.51
N ALA A 519 -1.12 -5.97 11.86
CA ALA A 519 -0.62 -6.88 10.82
C ALA A 519 -1.68 -7.45 9.83
N LEU A 520 -2.51 -6.59 9.21
CA LEU A 520 -3.68 -7.02 8.41
C LEU A 520 -3.33 -8.00 7.29
N ALA A 521 -2.25 -7.75 6.54
CA ALA A 521 -1.81 -8.65 5.47
C ALA A 521 -1.37 -10.02 6.02
N ALA A 522 -0.68 -10.02 7.17
CA ALA A 522 -0.26 -11.28 7.79
C ALA A 522 -1.46 -12.08 8.33
N TYR A 523 -2.47 -11.40 8.86
CA TYR A 523 -3.70 -12.05 9.32
C TYR A 523 -4.54 -12.60 8.18
N ALA A 524 -4.55 -11.91 7.03
CA ALA A 524 -5.11 -12.44 5.79
C ALA A 524 -4.41 -13.73 5.35
N GLY A 525 -3.08 -13.73 5.33
CA GLY A 525 -2.27 -14.92 5.04
C GLY A 525 -2.49 -16.07 6.06
N ALA A 526 -2.66 -15.74 7.34
CA ALA A 526 -3.01 -16.70 8.38
C ALA A 526 -4.38 -17.34 8.12
N GLY A 527 -5.37 -16.54 7.68
CA GLY A 527 -6.70 -17.03 7.32
C GLY A 527 -6.67 -18.08 6.20
N ILE A 528 -5.93 -17.81 5.11
CA ILE A 528 -5.79 -18.76 4.00
C ILE A 528 -4.97 -19.99 4.41
N SER A 529 -3.92 -19.81 5.20
CA SER A 529 -3.04 -20.91 5.61
C SER A 529 -3.64 -21.77 6.71
N GLY A 530 -4.63 -21.29 7.46
CA GLY A 530 -5.20 -21.92 8.65
C GLY A 530 -4.27 -21.87 9.85
N ALA A 531 -3.37 -20.87 9.92
CA ALA A 531 -2.39 -20.71 10.97
C ALA A 531 -2.82 -19.69 12.03
N ASP A 532 -2.10 -19.66 13.15
CA ASP A 532 -2.28 -18.63 14.16
C ASP A 532 -1.88 -17.24 13.62
N PRO A 533 -2.76 -16.21 13.72
CA PRO A 533 -2.50 -14.87 13.19
C PRO A 533 -1.25 -14.21 13.79
N MET A 534 -1.04 -14.31 15.11
CA MET A 534 0.10 -13.68 15.76
C MET A 534 1.43 -14.34 15.38
N LYS A 535 1.47 -15.67 15.30
CA LYS A 535 2.66 -16.40 14.82
C LYS A 535 2.97 -16.06 13.38
N THR A 536 1.95 -15.93 12.53
CA THR A 536 2.10 -15.49 11.13
C THR A 536 2.60 -14.06 11.06
N GLY A 537 2.07 -13.15 11.88
CA GLY A 537 2.51 -11.76 11.96
C GLY A 537 3.98 -11.61 12.36
N PHE A 538 4.42 -12.31 13.40
CA PHE A 538 5.83 -12.30 13.79
C PHE A 538 6.76 -12.89 12.72
N ALA A 539 6.33 -13.94 12.04
CA ALA A 539 7.09 -14.53 10.94
C ALA A 539 7.15 -13.57 9.73
N ALA A 540 6.05 -12.87 9.43
CA ALA A 540 6.00 -11.86 8.35
C ALA A 540 6.89 -10.65 8.67
N ALA A 541 6.85 -10.13 9.90
CA ALA A 541 7.73 -9.04 10.33
C ALA A 541 9.23 -9.42 10.24
N LYS A 542 9.58 -10.67 10.57
CA LYS A 542 10.96 -11.18 10.41
C LYS A 542 11.39 -11.21 8.93
N LEU A 543 10.51 -11.60 8.02
CA LEU A 543 10.81 -11.59 6.58
C LEU A 543 10.86 -10.18 6.03
N ALA A 544 9.99 -9.29 6.52
CA ALA A 544 9.93 -7.89 6.12
C ALA A 544 11.04 -7.02 6.74
N ILE A 545 11.98 -7.58 7.50
CA ILE A 545 13.11 -6.85 8.09
C ILE A 545 13.91 -6.07 7.04
N ALA A 546 13.92 -6.56 5.79
CA ALA A 546 14.52 -5.86 4.67
C ALA A 546 13.94 -4.46 4.44
N ALA A 547 12.62 -4.26 4.64
CA ALA A 547 12.00 -2.96 4.51
C ALA A 547 12.51 -1.97 5.56
N PHE A 548 12.65 -2.42 6.80
CA PHE A 548 13.22 -1.60 7.88
C PHE A 548 14.62 -1.14 7.52
N ILE A 549 15.45 -2.07 7.05
CA ILE A 549 16.84 -1.84 6.70
C ILE A 549 16.96 -0.88 5.50
N VAL A 550 16.27 -1.19 4.41
CA VAL A 550 16.31 -0.40 3.17
C VAL A 550 15.89 1.05 3.43
N SER A 551 14.89 1.26 4.30
CA SER A 551 14.44 2.61 4.65
C SER A 551 15.52 3.44 5.35
N TYR A 552 16.28 2.85 6.25
CA TYR A 552 17.41 3.54 6.87
C TYR A 552 18.53 3.80 5.87
N ILE A 553 18.83 2.82 5.00
CA ILE A 553 19.91 2.98 4.02
C ILE A 553 19.64 4.15 3.08
N PHE A 554 18.46 4.25 2.48
CA PHE A 554 18.22 5.29 1.48
C PHE A 554 18.08 6.70 2.08
N VAL A 555 17.85 6.86 3.39
CA VAL A 555 17.95 8.16 4.05
C VAL A 555 19.42 8.52 4.32
N LEU A 556 20.24 7.53 4.69
CA LEU A 556 21.66 7.72 4.94
C LEU A 556 22.51 7.78 3.67
N ALA A 557 22.03 7.14 2.58
CA ALA A 557 22.63 7.09 1.25
C ALA A 557 21.56 7.38 0.18
N PRO A 558 21.22 8.66 -0.05
CA PRO A 558 20.17 9.06 -1.00
C PRO A 558 20.45 8.64 -2.45
N GLU A 559 21.66 8.21 -2.77
CA GLU A 559 22.05 7.65 -4.06
C GLU A 559 21.20 6.41 -4.43
N LEU A 560 20.68 5.66 -3.45
CA LEU A 560 19.74 4.56 -3.68
C LEU A 560 18.38 5.02 -4.21
N LEU A 561 18.02 6.28 -3.98
CA LEU A 561 16.85 6.94 -4.57
C LEU A 561 17.20 7.65 -5.89
N MET A 562 18.42 7.45 -6.42
CA MET A 562 18.93 8.16 -7.59
C MET A 562 18.98 9.69 -7.43
N ILE A 563 19.10 10.19 -6.18
CA ILE A 563 19.26 11.60 -5.86
C ILE A 563 20.76 11.91 -5.87
N ASP A 564 21.19 12.88 -6.70
CA ASP A 564 22.58 13.34 -6.86
C ASP A 564 23.58 12.18 -7.05
N ALA A 565 23.17 11.14 -7.77
CA ALA A 565 23.86 9.87 -7.84
C ALA A 565 24.56 9.63 -9.19
N THR A 566 25.72 8.98 -9.13
CA THR A 566 26.41 8.44 -10.31
C THR A 566 26.15 6.93 -10.42
N PRO A 567 26.29 6.33 -11.63
CA PRO A 567 26.17 4.88 -11.77
C PRO A 567 27.12 4.08 -10.86
N PHE A 568 28.28 4.64 -10.56
CA PHE A 568 29.26 4.01 -9.66
C PHE A 568 28.76 4.03 -8.20
N THR A 569 28.29 5.19 -7.70
CA THR A 569 27.79 5.31 -6.32
C THR A 569 26.54 4.45 -6.10
N ILE A 570 25.63 4.40 -7.08
CA ILE A 570 24.46 3.52 -7.05
C ILE A 570 24.88 2.05 -6.95
N THR A 571 25.79 1.60 -7.83
CA THR A 571 26.23 0.21 -7.87
C THR A 571 26.92 -0.19 -6.57
N PHE A 572 27.74 0.68 -6.03
CA PHE A 572 28.42 0.45 -4.76
C PHE A 572 27.44 0.38 -3.58
N ALA A 573 26.52 1.33 -3.47
CA ALA A 573 25.48 1.34 -2.44
C ALA A 573 24.55 0.11 -2.54
N CYS A 574 24.19 -0.33 -3.74
CA CYS A 574 23.43 -1.56 -3.94
C CYS A 574 24.20 -2.80 -3.47
N ALA A 575 25.50 -2.89 -3.78
CA ALA A 575 26.31 -4.03 -3.39
C ALA A 575 26.46 -4.14 -1.87
N THR A 576 26.76 -3.02 -1.19
CA THR A 576 26.87 -2.98 0.28
C THR A 576 25.53 -3.28 0.94
N ALA A 577 24.43 -2.72 0.42
CA ALA A 577 23.08 -3.01 0.89
C ALA A 577 22.70 -4.49 0.77
N ILE A 578 22.99 -5.14 -0.37
CA ILE A 578 22.71 -6.57 -0.57
C ILE A 578 23.49 -7.43 0.40
N ILE A 579 24.78 -7.13 0.60
CA ILE A 579 25.64 -7.86 1.55
C ILE A 579 25.13 -7.65 2.98
N GLY A 580 24.79 -6.42 3.35
CA GLY A 580 24.22 -6.10 4.65
C GLY A 580 22.91 -6.84 4.93
N MET A 581 21.98 -6.79 3.97
CA MET A 581 20.71 -7.52 4.06
C MET A 581 20.90 -9.03 4.13
N TRP A 582 21.88 -9.58 3.41
CA TRP A 582 22.23 -11.00 3.53
C TRP A 582 22.63 -11.35 4.96
N GLY A 583 23.51 -10.56 5.56
CA GLY A 583 23.95 -10.76 6.96
C GLY A 583 22.77 -10.73 7.93
N VAL A 584 21.94 -9.68 7.87
CA VAL A 584 20.77 -9.53 8.75
C VAL A 584 19.72 -10.63 8.52
N SER A 585 19.39 -10.97 7.26
CA SER A 585 18.42 -12.02 6.96
C SER A 585 18.89 -13.38 7.48
N VAL A 586 20.17 -13.73 7.31
CA VAL A 586 20.77 -14.95 7.84
C VAL A 586 20.70 -14.99 9.37
N ALA A 587 21.00 -13.87 10.05
CA ALA A 587 20.88 -13.75 11.50
C ALA A 587 19.43 -13.95 11.98
N MET A 588 18.45 -13.35 11.28
CA MET A 588 17.02 -13.45 11.62
C MET A 588 16.48 -14.88 11.44
N ILE A 589 16.85 -15.56 10.36
CA ILE A 589 16.47 -16.96 10.10
C ILE A 589 17.21 -17.93 11.04
N GLY A 590 18.41 -17.55 11.50
CA GLY A 590 19.23 -18.35 12.40
C GLY A 590 19.85 -19.58 11.74
N PHE A 591 20.07 -19.52 10.42
CA PHE A 591 20.65 -20.58 9.62
C PHE A 591 21.43 -20.00 8.43
N CYS A 592 22.63 -20.55 8.17
CA CYS A 592 23.45 -20.25 6.99
C CYS A 592 23.85 -21.56 6.27
N GLN A 593 24.87 -22.25 6.74
CA GLN A 593 25.24 -23.59 6.32
C GLN A 593 24.85 -24.66 7.37
N SER A 594 24.69 -24.24 8.61
CA SER A 594 24.16 -24.98 9.74
C SER A 594 23.39 -24.04 10.67
N LYS A 595 22.73 -24.54 11.74
CA LYS A 595 22.06 -23.73 12.76
C LYS A 595 23.07 -22.77 13.40
N LEU A 596 22.74 -21.48 13.45
CA LEU A 596 23.59 -20.45 14.05
C LEU A 596 23.51 -20.49 15.58
N SER A 597 24.65 -20.40 16.25
CA SER A 597 24.70 -20.09 17.68
C SER A 597 24.32 -18.62 17.93
N PHE A 598 24.01 -18.27 19.17
CA PHE A 598 23.68 -16.89 19.53
C PHE A 598 24.78 -15.88 19.13
N LEU A 599 26.04 -16.21 19.39
CA LEU A 599 27.17 -15.35 19.04
C LEU A 599 27.34 -15.19 17.52
N GLN A 600 27.16 -16.29 16.75
CA GLN A 600 27.17 -16.22 15.28
C GLN A 600 26.02 -15.37 14.73
N ARG A 601 24.82 -15.49 15.32
CA ARG A 601 23.70 -14.61 14.97
C ARG A 601 24.03 -13.14 15.20
N LEU A 602 24.64 -12.84 16.34
CA LEU A 602 25.05 -11.49 16.68
C LEU A 602 26.09 -10.94 15.70
N LEU A 603 27.10 -11.76 15.32
CA LEU A 603 28.11 -11.37 14.34
C LEU A 603 27.48 -11.10 12.96
N PHE A 604 26.62 -11.98 12.46
CA PHE A 604 25.91 -11.76 11.20
C PHE A 604 25.03 -10.50 11.26
N PHE A 605 24.36 -10.25 12.37
CA PHE A 605 23.51 -9.08 12.56
C PHE A 605 24.33 -7.78 12.61
N VAL A 606 25.36 -7.72 13.45
CA VAL A 606 26.22 -6.53 13.59
C VAL A 606 27.01 -6.28 12.32
N GLY A 607 27.60 -7.32 11.72
CA GLY A 607 28.30 -7.18 10.44
C GLY A 607 27.40 -6.70 9.32
N GLY A 608 26.15 -7.21 9.27
CA GLY A 608 25.15 -6.74 8.33
C GLY A 608 24.75 -5.28 8.55
N LEU A 609 24.54 -4.86 9.80
CA LEU A 609 24.24 -3.46 10.13
C LEU A 609 25.37 -2.49 9.78
N ASN A 610 26.63 -2.89 9.97
CA ASN A 610 27.77 -2.05 9.57
C ASN A 610 27.83 -1.82 8.04
N MET A 611 27.41 -2.79 7.24
CA MET A 611 27.31 -2.64 5.79
C MET A 611 26.16 -1.72 5.34
N ILE A 612 25.25 -1.38 6.26
CA ILE A 612 24.09 -0.53 6.00
C ILE A 612 24.44 0.95 6.21
N ILE A 613 25.36 1.23 7.14
CA ILE A 613 25.81 2.60 7.43
C ILE A 613 26.85 2.98 6.36
N PRO A 614 26.58 4.00 5.51
CA PRO A 614 27.52 4.38 4.44
C PRO A 614 28.87 4.81 5.01
N GLY A 615 29.94 4.26 4.46
CA GLY A 615 31.30 4.67 4.84
C GLY A 615 32.33 3.56 4.57
N ALA A 616 33.48 3.91 3.99
CA ALA A 616 34.53 2.93 3.67
C ALA A 616 35.02 2.15 4.91
N VAL A 617 35.04 2.78 6.08
CA VAL A 617 35.46 2.15 7.34
C VAL A 617 34.38 1.19 7.85
N THR A 618 33.12 1.61 7.85
CA THR A 618 31.98 0.78 8.28
C THR A 618 31.83 -0.43 7.34
N ASP A 619 31.98 -0.23 6.04
CA ASP A 619 31.95 -1.30 5.05
C ASP A 619 33.09 -2.32 5.24
N ALA A 620 34.33 -1.85 5.45
CA ALA A 620 35.47 -2.72 5.72
C ALA A 620 35.27 -3.55 7.00
N ILE A 621 34.79 -2.93 8.08
CA ILE A 621 34.48 -3.61 9.35
C ILE A 621 33.35 -4.62 9.13
N GLY A 622 32.26 -4.22 8.43
CA GLY A 622 31.13 -5.07 8.14
C GLY A 622 31.52 -6.32 7.35
N VAL A 623 32.29 -6.15 6.27
CA VAL A 623 32.82 -7.28 5.46
C VAL A 623 33.70 -8.19 6.30
N ALA A 624 34.61 -7.63 7.13
CA ALA A 624 35.48 -8.43 7.99
C ALA A 624 34.68 -9.28 8.97
N ILE A 625 33.69 -8.70 9.67
CA ILE A 625 32.82 -9.40 10.61
C ILE A 625 32.02 -10.50 9.91
N LEU A 626 31.40 -10.21 8.77
CA LEU A 626 30.62 -11.16 7.98
C LEU A 626 31.50 -12.30 7.45
N ALA A 627 32.72 -12.00 6.99
CA ALA A 627 33.68 -13.01 6.55
C ALA A 627 34.06 -13.94 7.69
N VAL A 628 34.41 -13.41 8.86
CA VAL A 628 34.71 -14.22 10.07
C VAL A 628 33.53 -15.12 10.44
N ALA A 629 32.33 -14.57 10.48
CA ALA A 629 31.12 -15.32 10.80
C ALA A 629 30.84 -16.45 9.77
N PHE A 630 31.04 -16.16 8.49
CA PHE A 630 30.84 -17.12 7.40
C PHE A 630 31.89 -18.25 7.42
N PHE A 631 33.18 -17.92 7.59
CA PHE A 631 34.24 -18.92 7.69
C PHE A 631 34.07 -19.78 8.94
N TRP A 632 33.66 -19.20 10.06
CA TRP A 632 33.33 -19.96 11.27
C TRP A 632 32.20 -20.98 11.00
N GLN A 633 31.17 -20.58 10.27
CA GLN A 633 30.09 -21.50 9.85
C GLN A 633 30.60 -22.63 8.93
N ARG A 634 31.53 -22.30 8.04
CA ARG A 634 32.12 -23.30 7.12
C ARG A 634 32.93 -24.37 7.86
N MET A 635 33.60 -23.98 8.95
CA MET A 635 34.37 -24.94 9.79
C MET A 635 33.44 -25.85 10.59
N ASN A 636 32.23 -25.38 10.95
CA ASN A 636 31.25 -26.15 11.74
C ASN A 636 30.21 -26.92 10.90
N LYS A 637 30.47 -27.23 9.65
CA LYS A 637 29.56 -27.74 8.62
C LYS A 637 28.94 -29.12 8.88
N ASN A 638 29.26 -29.81 9.99
CA ASN A 638 28.90 -31.21 10.25
C ASN A 638 27.47 -31.44 10.77
N LYS A 639 26.57 -30.46 10.77
CA LYS A 639 25.17 -30.62 11.17
C LYS A 639 24.27 -30.35 9.97
N GLY A 640 23.72 -31.40 9.38
CA GLY A 640 22.79 -31.38 8.26
C GLY A 640 21.48 -30.60 8.54
N PRO A 641 20.51 -30.61 7.59
CA PRO A 641 19.20 -29.97 7.77
C PRO A 641 18.54 -30.39 9.09
N ILE A 642 17.79 -29.47 9.68
CA ILE A 642 17.05 -29.72 10.93
C ILE A 642 15.83 -30.57 10.58
N GLU A 643 15.64 -31.72 11.23
CA GLU A 643 14.41 -32.47 11.10
C GLU A 643 13.21 -31.63 11.56
N ASN A 644 12.16 -31.66 10.77
CA ASN A 644 10.96 -30.83 10.96
C ASN A 644 10.06 -31.48 12.04
N HIS A 645 10.45 -31.38 13.31
CA HIS A 645 9.56 -31.72 14.42
C HIS A 645 8.64 -30.53 14.66
N GLY A 646 7.33 -30.72 14.47
CA GLY A 646 6.27 -29.73 14.39
C GLY A 646 5.98 -28.86 15.64
N GLU A 647 6.93 -28.74 16.56
CA GLU A 647 6.78 -28.02 17.82
C GLU A 647 8.04 -27.21 18.14
N ASP A 648 8.24 -26.05 17.52
CA ASP A 648 9.08 -25.01 18.12
C ASP A 648 8.78 -23.67 17.45
N LEU A 649 7.80 -22.95 18.01
CA LEU A 649 7.73 -21.51 18.32
C LEU A 649 6.30 -21.12 18.71
#